data_855fd79d9b3f2d35a9b4705f79129b95
#
_entry.id   855fd79d9b3f2d35a9b4705f79129b95
#
_cell.length_a   1.000
_cell.length_b   1.000
_cell.length_c   1.000
_cell.angle_alpha   90.00
_cell.angle_beta   90.00
_cell.angle_gamma   90.00
#
_symmetry.space_group_name_H-M   'P 1'
#
loop_
_entity.id
_entity.type
_entity.pdbx_description
1 polymer ?
#
loop_
_entity_poly.entity_id
_entity_poly.type
_entity_poly.pdbx_seq_one_letter_code
_entity_poly.pdbx_strand_id
1 'polypeptide(L)'
;MKEVELRLLSRYRDLFNNMPLPYIRQRLIREGTQIDVQVLDVNHAFEEKIAPKDFVVNKRGKEIANLIGGSYPLLLSAVPTVLESGKSFTYEYYFEPTGLYYTIIIMPTSEENVVDAFFIDITDIHKFQTHLKAMNHKLAMALEAADLLPWRYNLAEGKIIYESKVHPGDNIETAEVHTHEVSLKEYFSKIHPSFRACVEKAFDDLCNGKIKKVRKEYCLERLIPGEDRHEWEEIQVMAEYDASGKPKALIGSTISITERKQLEHDLRMARDKAEESNKLKSAFLANMSHEIRTPLNAIVGFSNILASTDDLEDKKEFADIIENNNSLLLQLINDILDLSKIEAGTLEFTYDYVDINAVLRDLEQSAHLKNKNPDVQISFKDYLEPCVIYTDRNRLSQLMINLLNNAMKFTQAGSILFGYKLRDDNTLWFYVEDTGCGIPENKRKDIFGRFVKLNTFAQGTGLGLSICEMIVTQMKGTIGVDSVEGKGSRFWFTLPFQPKKELLPNEEQKPVTLEKIARSEVTILIAEDNSSNYRLFESILKPEYKLIHAWNGKEAVELFHQHKPQLILMDIKMPVMDGYEATAEIRKVSASVPIIAVTAYAFAQDEQRIINSGFDAYTAKPINGKILKDKISTLLTHRIILM
;
A
#
# COMPACT_ATOMS: atom_id res chain seq x y z
N MET A 1 -17.49 97.86 41.06
CA MET A 1 -16.95 97.22 39.86
C MET A 1 -15.71 96.36 40.16
N LYS A 2 -14.63 96.86 40.71
CA LYS A 2 -13.40 96.11 40.95
C LYS A 2 -13.58 94.86 41.84
N GLU A 3 -14.47 94.86 42.81
CA GLU A 3 -14.69 93.73 43.73
C GLU A 3 -15.53 92.56 43.08
N VAL A 4 -16.44 92.89 42.18
CA VAL A 4 -17.19 91.88 41.37
C VAL A 4 -16.27 91.30 40.30
N GLU A 5 -15.39 92.04 39.74
CA GLU A 5 -14.41 91.65 38.73
C GLU A 5 -13.36 90.72 39.38
N LEU A 6 -12.91 91.03 40.60
CA LEU A 6 -11.99 90.19 41.37
C LEU A 6 -12.68 88.84 41.79
N ARG A 7 -13.96 88.86 42.17
CA ARG A 7 -14.70 87.63 42.51
C ARG A 7 -14.95 86.78 41.27
N LEU A 8 -15.24 87.35 40.12
CA LEU A 8 -15.38 86.68 38.85
C LEU A 8 -14.07 86.02 38.41
N LEU A 9 -12.95 86.78 38.53
CA LEU A 9 -11.61 86.27 38.24
C LEU A 9 -11.20 85.10 39.16
N SER A 10 -11.48 85.23 40.46
CA SER A 10 -11.22 84.14 41.43
C SER A 10 -12.01 82.88 41.08
N ARG A 11 -13.33 83.07 40.83
CA ARG A 11 -14.22 81.94 40.48
C ARG A 11 -13.86 81.23 39.16
N TYR A 12 -13.39 82.08 38.17
CA TYR A 12 -12.89 81.56 36.93
C TYR A 12 -11.59 80.75 37.15
N ARG A 13 -10.68 81.24 37.97
CA ARG A 13 -9.44 80.56 38.31
C ARG A 13 -9.67 79.23 39.06
N ASP A 14 -10.66 79.23 39.96
CA ASP A 14 -11.03 78.03 40.67
C ASP A 14 -11.64 76.99 39.74
N LEU A 15 -12.51 77.37 38.81
CA LEU A 15 -13.05 76.44 37.80
C LEU A 15 -11.97 75.93 36.87
N PHE A 16 -11.08 76.76 36.46
CA PHE A 16 -9.98 76.44 35.57
C PHE A 16 -9.01 75.39 36.23
N ASN A 17 -8.62 75.65 37.49
CA ASN A 17 -7.71 74.80 38.19
C ASN A 17 -8.36 73.45 38.60
N ASN A 18 -9.63 73.45 38.87
CA ASN A 18 -10.36 72.23 39.30
C ASN A 18 -10.94 71.41 38.09
N MET A 19 -10.73 71.86 36.87
CA MET A 19 -11.15 71.10 35.68
C MET A 19 -10.35 69.77 35.61
N PRO A 20 -11.03 68.63 35.48
CA PRO A 20 -10.37 67.32 35.48
C PRO A 20 -9.61 67.00 34.21
N LEU A 21 -9.79 67.78 33.15
CA LEU A 21 -9.09 67.63 31.87
C LEU A 21 -7.80 68.49 31.89
N PRO A 22 -6.64 67.92 31.54
CA PRO A 22 -5.44 68.72 31.33
C PRO A 22 -5.70 69.80 30.26
N TYR A 23 -5.26 71.01 30.55
CA TYR A 23 -5.46 72.18 29.73
C TYR A 23 -4.20 72.96 29.67
N ILE A 24 -3.91 73.54 28.47
CA ILE A 24 -2.80 74.38 28.21
C ILE A 24 -3.25 75.56 27.35
N ARG A 25 -2.85 76.79 27.74
CA ARG A 25 -3.03 78.02 26.95
C ARG A 25 -1.71 78.34 26.30
N GLN A 26 -1.76 78.62 25.01
CA GLN A 26 -0.56 78.86 24.21
C GLN A 26 -0.75 80.09 23.31
N ARG A 27 0.35 80.87 23.10
CA ARG A 27 0.41 82.00 22.17
C ARG A 27 1.32 81.66 20.98
N LEU A 28 0.84 81.90 19.78
CA LEU A 28 1.66 81.81 18.58
C LEU A 28 2.65 82.93 18.55
N ILE A 29 3.93 82.64 18.38
CA ILE A 29 5.02 83.61 18.19
C ILE A 29 5.51 83.51 16.76
N ARG A 30 5.62 84.68 16.08
CA ARG A 30 6.21 84.77 14.75
C ARG A 30 7.46 85.64 14.81
N GLU A 31 8.62 85.08 14.50
CA GLU A 31 9.90 85.80 14.40
C GLU A 31 10.46 85.63 12.99
N GLY A 32 10.12 86.61 12.11
CA GLY A 32 10.42 86.47 10.70
C GLY A 32 9.67 85.29 10.05
N THR A 33 10.40 84.34 9.48
CA THR A 33 9.85 83.15 8.88
C THR A 33 9.68 81.97 9.87
N GLN A 34 10.15 82.11 11.11
CA GLN A 34 10.06 81.05 12.12
C GLN A 34 8.79 81.25 12.95
N ILE A 35 8.13 80.13 13.17
CA ILE A 35 6.91 80.00 13.98
C ILE A 35 7.25 79.13 15.21
N ASP A 36 6.83 79.64 16.38
CA ASP A 36 6.90 78.85 17.63
C ASP A 36 5.65 79.18 18.46
N VAL A 37 5.44 78.39 19.52
CA VAL A 37 4.36 78.60 20.48
C VAL A 37 4.95 78.86 21.87
N GLN A 38 4.35 79.83 22.61
CA GLN A 38 4.73 80.06 24.00
C GLN A 38 3.57 79.62 24.91
N VAL A 39 3.90 78.86 25.91
CA VAL A 39 2.94 78.43 26.95
C VAL A 39 2.65 79.58 27.87
N LEU A 40 1.37 80.01 27.96
CA LEU A 40 0.94 81.09 28.82
C LEU A 40 0.48 80.61 30.21
N ASP A 41 -0.30 79.54 30.23
CA ASP A 41 -0.79 78.98 31.49
C ASP A 41 -1.19 77.46 31.28
N VAL A 42 -1.22 76.74 32.40
CA VAL A 42 -1.70 75.33 32.50
C VAL A 42 -2.54 75.17 33.74
N ASN A 43 -3.48 74.22 33.75
CA ASN A 43 -4.26 73.93 34.92
C ASN A 43 -3.63 72.81 35.77
N HIS A 44 -4.19 72.56 36.94
CA HIS A 44 -3.68 71.58 37.86
C HIS A 44 -3.69 70.10 37.27
N ALA A 45 -4.69 69.75 36.49
CA ALA A 45 -4.75 68.46 35.83
C ALA A 45 -3.62 68.28 34.80
N PHE A 46 -3.14 69.33 34.16
CA PHE A 46 -1.98 69.32 33.28
C PHE A 46 -0.68 69.08 34.07
N GLU A 47 -0.56 69.80 35.22
CA GLU A 47 0.62 69.65 36.10
C GLU A 47 0.75 68.19 36.64
N GLU A 48 -0.36 67.56 37.03
CA GLU A 48 -0.37 66.21 37.56
C GLU A 48 -0.10 65.13 36.46
N LYS A 49 -0.64 65.32 35.28
CA LYS A 49 -0.70 64.24 34.24
C LYS A 49 0.35 64.40 33.15
N ILE A 50 0.81 65.59 32.86
CA ILE A 50 1.68 65.88 31.71
C ILE A 50 3.04 66.45 32.15
N ALA A 51 3.08 67.66 32.72
CA ALA A 51 4.31 68.29 33.15
C ALA A 51 4.07 69.40 34.18
N PRO A 52 4.98 69.61 35.18
CA PRO A 52 4.88 70.63 36.19
C PRO A 52 4.86 72.06 35.52
N LYS A 53 4.07 72.95 36.09
CA LYS A 53 3.85 74.29 35.62
C LYS A 53 5.16 75.06 35.43
N ASP A 54 6.08 74.99 36.38
CA ASP A 54 7.36 75.73 36.34
C ASP A 54 8.27 75.31 35.17
N PHE A 55 8.05 74.11 34.62
CA PHE A 55 8.82 73.59 33.49
C PHE A 55 8.27 74.03 32.15
N VAL A 56 7.01 74.41 32.06
CA VAL A 56 6.32 74.66 30.76
C VAL A 56 5.84 76.13 30.61
N VAL A 57 5.36 76.81 31.69
CA VAL A 57 4.83 78.17 31.62
C VAL A 57 5.92 79.19 31.30
N ASN A 58 5.61 80.10 30.42
CA ASN A 58 6.52 81.10 29.85
C ASN A 58 7.67 80.53 28.99
N LYS A 59 7.69 79.23 28.74
CA LYS A 59 8.66 78.60 27.85
C LYS A 59 8.14 78.56 26.43
N ARG A 60 9.08 78.63 25.47
CA ARG A 60 8.75 78.39 24.03
C ARG A 60 8.64 76.91 23.75
N GLY A 61 7.85 76.57 22.76
CA GLY A 61 7.65 75.20 22.33
C GLY A 61 8.95 74.44 22.02
N LYS A 62 9.93 75.11 21.39
CA LYS A 62 11.27 74.54 21.14
C LYS A 62 12.04 74.21 22.42
N GLU A 63 11.84 74.95 23.51
CA GLU A 63 12.53 74.76 24.80
C GLU A 63 11.95 73.57 25.57
N ILE A 64 10.68 73.25 25.32
CA ILE A 64 9.96 72.12 25.94
C ILE A 64 9.72 70.99 24.97
N ALA A 65 10.29 71.04 23.74
CA ALA A 65 10.09 70.03 22.74
C ALA A 65 10.42 68.56 23.25
N ASN A 66 11.43 68.41 24.09
CA ASN A 66 11.77 67.15 24.71
C ASN A 66 10.72 66.66 25.73
N LEU A 67 9.93 67.56 26.34
CA LEU A 67 8.85 67.25 27.25
C LEU A 67 7.54 66.86 26.52
N ILE A 68 7.30 67.54 25.38
CA ILE A 68 6.08 67.33 24.56
C ILE A 68 6.33 66.36 23.37
N GLY A 69 7.58 65.91 23.21
CA GLY A 69 7.98 64.90 22.24
C GLY A 69 7.60 65.24 20.80
N GLY A 70 7.21 64.24 20.02
CA GLY A 70 6.81 64.39 18.62
C GLY A 70 5.53 65.21 18.39
N SER A 71 4.83 65.68 19.43
CA SER A 71 3.67 66.60 19.29
C SER A 71 4.08 68.03 18.90
N TYR A 72 5.33 68.42 19.13
CA TYR A 72 5.79 69.80 18.82
C TYR A 72 5.66 70.18 17.33
N PRO A 73 6.08 69.38 16.35
CA PRO A 73 5.84 69.65 14.94
C PRO A 73 4.35 69.77 14.57
N LEU A 74 3.50 68.90 15.21
CA LEU A 74 2.06 68.91 15.00
C LEU A 74 1.44 70.23 15.54
N LEU A 75 1.88 70.67 16.73
CA LEU A 75 1.46 71.98 17.29
C LEU A 75 1.82 73.16 16.37
N LEU A 76 3.04 73.19 15.80
CA LEU A 76 3.47 74.23 14.87
C LEU A 76 2.64 74.31 13.59
N SER A 77 2.04 73.22 13.16
CA SER A 77 1.11 73.13 12.02
C SER A 77 -0.34 73.47 12.40
N ALA A 78 -0.79 72.89 13.54
CA ALA A 78 -2.17 72.98 13.99
C ALA A 78 -2.56 74.41 14.50
N VAL A 79 -1.67 75.03 15.32
CA VAL A 79 -1.98 76.33 15.93
C VAL A 79 -2.22 77.48 14.89
N PRO A 80 -1.40 77.66 13.86
CA PRO A 80 -1.70 78.60 12.80
C PRO A 80 -3.02 78.29 12.09
N THR A 81 -3.26 77.00 11.76
CA THR A 81 -4.49 76.54 11.09
C THR A 81 -5.75 76.87 11.90
N VAL A 82 -5.72 76.72 13.21
CA VAL A 82 -6.82 77.05 14.13
C VAL A 82 -7.05 78.53 14.17
N LEU A 83 -5.98 79.35 14.26
CA LEU A 83 -6.07 80.82 14.30
C LEU A 83 -6.56 81.43 12.98
N GLU A 84 -6.14 80.88 11.85
CA GLU A 84 -6.54 81.35 10.51
C GLU A 84 -7.97 80.96 10.16
N SER A 85 -8.37 79.71 10.49
CA SER A 85 -9.70 79.19 10.19
C SER A 85 -10.78 79.59 11.20
N GLY A 86 -10.41 79.91 12.41
CA GLY A 86 -11.35 80.13 13.52
C GLY A 86 -12.07 78.86 14.00
N LYS A 87 -11.63 77.68 13.55
CA LYS A 87 -12.23 76.39 13.92
C LYS A 87 -11.27 75.62 14.80
N SER A 88 -11.82 74.70 15.65
CA SER A 88 -11.03 73.81 16.45
C SER A 88 -10.34 72.75 15.56
N PHE A 89 -9.18 72.28 15.99
CA PHE A 89 -8.43 71.21 15.39
C PHE A 89 -8.26 70.07 16.42
N THR A 90 -8.49 68.83 16.01
CA THR A 90 -8.43 67.68 16.90
C THR A 90 -7.52 66.59 16.31
N TYR A 91 -6.62 66.04 17.12
CA TYR A 91 -5.78 64.91 16.71
C TYR A 91 -5.48 64.01 17.90
N GLU A 92 -5.16 62.74 17.60
CA GLU A 92 -4.72 61.78 18.60
C GLU A 92 -3.22 61.71 18.65
N TYR A 93 -2.67 61.58 19.85
CA TYR A 93 -1.25 61.54 20.07
C TYR A 93 -0.88 60.60 21.22
N TYR A 94 0.17 59.77 21.00
CA TYR A 94 0.77 58.95 22.03
C TYR A 94 1.87 59.76 22.75
N PHE A 95 1.69 60.01 24.02
CA PHE A 95 2.62 60.78 24.81
C PHE A 95 3.62 59.86 25.52
N GLU A 96 4.81 59.66 24.92
CA GLU A 96 5.84 58.73 25.38
C GLU A 96 6.21 58.88 26.87
N PRO A 97 6.39 60.10 27.42
CA PRO A 97 6.81 60.27 28.82
C PRO A 97 5.85 59.65 29.84
N THR A 98 4.55 59.58 29.53
CA THR A 98 3.54 59.01 30.44
C THR A 98 3.01 57.65 29.96
N GLY A 99 3.29 57.28 28.72
CA GLY A 99 2.76 56.06 28.11
C GLY A 99 1.26 56.10 27.85
N LEU A 100 0.67 57.30 27.74
CA LEU A 100 -0.77 57.52 27.57
C LEU A 100 -1.10 58.06 26.17
N TYR A 101 -2.29 57.66 25.70
CA TYR A 101 -2.87 58.23 24.46
C TYR A 101 -3.83 59.35 24.79
N TYR A 102 -3.65 60.49 24.15
CA TYR A 102 -4.52 61.64 24.30
C TYR A 102 -5.16 62.04 22.99
N THR A 103 -6.44 62.39 23.02
CA THR A 103 -7.07 63.25 22.01
C THR A 103 -6.84 64.68 22.42
N ILE A 104 -6.11 65.43 21.61
CA ILE A 104 -5.79 66.84 21.86
C ILE A 104 -6.74 67.67 20.99
N ILE A 105 -7.49 68.57 21.63
CA ILE A 105 -8.41 69.49 20.98
C ILE A 105 -7.86 70.93 21.13
N ILE A 106 -7.44 71.57 20.03
CA ILE A 106 -6.95 72.93 20.00
C ILE A 106 -8.09 73.82 19.51
N MET A 107 -8.39 74.90 20.29
CA MET A 107 -9.48 75.82 20.00
C MET A 107 -8.96 77.29 19.96
N PRO A 108 -9.54 78.10 19.06
CA PRO A 108 -9.22 79.54 19.06
C PRO A 108 -9.83 80.18 20.30
N THR A 109 -9.17 81.28 20.75
CA THR A 109 -9.68 82.15 21.84
C THR A 109 -10.09 83.50 21.29
N SER A 110 -10.68 84.34 22.15
CA SER A 110 -10.95 85.71 21.84
C SER A 110 -9.70 86.64 21.85
N GLU A 111 -8.59 86.13 22.38
CA GLU A 111 -7.30 86.86 22.39
C GLU A 111 -6.55 86.57 21.09
N GLU A 112 -5.95 87.66 20.55
CA GLU A 112 -5.20 87.57 19.32
C GLU A 112 -3.96 86.68 19.45
N ASN A 113 -3.78 85.72 18.50
CA ASN A 113 -2.70 84.75 18.45
C ASN A 113 -2.66 83.77 19.66
N VAL A 114 -3.76 83.56 20.38
CA VAL A 114 -3.84 82.65 21.52
C VAL A 114 -4.81 81.55 21.24
N VAL A 115 -4.41 80.29 21.60
CA VAL A 115 -5.22 79.08 21.51
C VAL A 115 -5.25 78.38 22.85
N ASP A 116 -6.32 77.66 23.09
CA ASP A 116 -6.51 76.75 24.22
C ASP A 116 -6.46 75.35 23.72
N ALA A 117 -5.78 74.46 24.44
CA ALA A 117 -5.77 73.02 24.11
C ALA A 117 -6.16 72.14 25.33
N PHE A 118 -7.00 71.15 25.05
CA PHE A 118 -7.49 70.17 26.02
C PHE A 118 -6.99 68.76 25.67
N PHE A 119 -6.67 67.99 26.70
CA PHE A 119 -6.17 66.64 26.55
C PHE A 119 -7.19 65.66 27.15
N ILE A 120 -7.76 64.80 26.33
CA ILE A 120 -8.67 63.75 26.74
C ILE A 120 -7.92 62.43 26.72
N ASP A 121 -7.79 61.78 27.85
CA ASP A 121 -7.15 60.48 27.95
C ASP A 121 -8.03 59.41 27.28
N ILE A 122 -7.52 58.79 26.23
CA ILE A 122 -8.18 57.75 25.43
C ILE A 122 -7.43 56.42 25.55
N THR A 123 -6.54 56.29 26.51
CA THR A 123 -5.66 55.12 26.66
C THR A 123 -6.44 53.83 26.79
N ASP A 124 -7.49 53.83 27.60
CA ASP A 124 -8.31 52.61 27.79
C ASP A 124 -9.10 52.25 26.54
N ILE A 125 -9.61 53.26 25.83
CA ILE A 125 -10.31 53.07 24.54
C ILE A 125 -9.36 52.46 23.53
N HIS A 126 -8.15 53.02 23.42
CA HIS A 126 -7.12 52.54 22.49
C HIS A 126 -6.67 51.10 22.83
N LYS A 127 -6.43 50.81 24.11
CA LYS A 127 -6.10 49.46 24.59
C LYS A 127 -7.23 48.45 24.28
N PHE A 128 -8.47 48.86 24.50
CA PHE A 128 -9.64 48.02 24.25
C PHE A 128 -9.79 47.71 22.76
N GLN A 129 -9.64 48.75 21.91
CA GLN A 129 -9.68 48.55 20.44
C GLN A 129 -8.56 47.62 19.95
N THR A 130 -7.35 47.83 20.47
CA THR A 130 -6.20 46.97 20.11
C THR A 130 -6.41 45.53 20.56
N HIS A 131 -6.94 45.31 21.77
CA HIS A 131 -7.27 43.99 22.29
C HIS A 131 -8.36 43.32 21.45
N LEU A 132 -9.42 44.07 21.08
CA LEU A 132 -10.50 43.55 20.24
C LEU A 132 -9.99 43.18 18.84
N LYS A 133 -9.14 44.02 18.23
CA LYS A 133 -8.50 43.70 16.94
C LYS A 133 -7.65 42.39 17.04
N ALA A 134 -6.84 42.28 18.08
CA ALA A 134 -6.02 41.09 18.30
C ALA A 134 -6.86 39.82 18.55
N MET A 135 -7.96 39.93 19.27
CA MET A 135 -8.87 38.82 19.54
C MET A 135 -9.61 38.39 18.27
N ASN A 136 -10.11 39.36 17.46
CA ASN A 136 -10.74 39.07 16.16
C ASN A 136 -9.76 38.40 15.19
N HIS A 137 -8.51 38.85 15.16
CA HIS A 137 -7.49 38.22 14.33
C HIS A 137 -7.19 36.77 14.75
N LYS A 138 -7.05 36.53 16.07
CA LYS A 138 -6.88 35.16 16.59
C LYS A 138 -8.08 34.25 16.26
N LEU A 139 -9.29 34.76 16.36
CA LEU A 139 -10.51 34.04 16.01
C LEU A 139 -10.53 33.70 14.52
N ALA A 140 -10.23 34.65 13.65
CA ALA A 140 -10.18 34.46 12.21
C ALA A 140 -9.14 33.36 11.83
N MET A 141 -7.92 33.44 12.40
CA MET A 141 -6.90 32.41 12.20
C MET A 141 -7.35 31.02 12.68
N ALA A 142 -8.04 30.93 13.82
CA ALA A 142 -8.56 29.67 14.34
C ALA A 142 -9.64 29.05 13.45
N LEU A 143 -10.54 29.88 12.91
CA LEU A 143 -11.58 29.44 11.98
C LEU A 143 -10.98 28.97 10.64
N GLU A 144 -9.97 29.68 10.14
CA GLU A 144 -9.25 29.32 8.92
C GLU A 144 -8.46 28.00 9.10
N ALA A 145 -7.71 27.87 10.19
CA ALA A 145 -6.95 26.67 10.50
C ALA A 145 -7.86 25.42 10.67
N ALA A 146 -9.09 25.62 11.14
CA ALA A 146 -10.10 24.57 11.28
C ALA A 146 -10.95 24.35 10.01
N ASP A 147 -10.70 25.10 8.95
CA ASP A 147 -11.50 25.13 7.70
C ASP A 147 -13.01 25.32 7.94
N LEU A 148 -13.35 26.10 8.97
CA LEU A 148 -14.72 26.36 9.36
C LEU A 148 -15.25 27.61 8.62
N LEU A 149 -16.39 27.47 7.97
CA LEU A 149 -17.12 28.56 7.37
C LEU A 149 -18.28 28.96 8.29
N PRO A 150 -18.16 30.07 9.06
CA PRO A 150 -19.23 30.58 9.90
C PRO A 150 -20.33 31.23 9.06
N TRP A 151 -21.56 31.12 9.52
CA TRP A 151 -22.70 31.76 8.91
C TRP A 151 -23.78 32.05 9.93
N ARG A 152 -24.66 32.98 9.61
CA ARG A 152 -25.80 33.38 10.42
C ARG A 152 -27.06 33.40 9.58
N TYR A 153 -28.12 32.80 10.07
CA TYR A 153 -29.46 32.87 9.50
C TYR A 153 -30.32 33.81 10.34
N ASN A 154 -30.79 34.91 9.74
CA ASN A 154 -31.72 35.85 10.37
C ASN A 154 -33.18 35.35 10.15
N LEU A 155 -33.91 35.01 11.22
CA LEU A 155 -35.27 34.52 11.10
C LEU A 155 -36.24 35.59 10.56
N ALA A 156 -35.97 36.87 10.82
CA ALA A 156 -36.84 37.97 10.35
C ALA A 156 -36.68 38.23 8.85
N GLU A 157 -35.48 38.11 8.33
CA GLU A 157 -35.12 38.40 6.93
C GLU A 157 -35.21 37.15 6.05
N GLY A 158 -35.19 35.97 6.64
CA GLY A 158 -35.21 34.70 5.89
C GLY A 158 -33.97 34.39 5.08
N LYS A 159 -32.82 34.98 5.44
CA LYS A 159 -31.56 34.85 4.70
C LYS A 159 -30.42 34.29 5.56
N ILE A 160 -29.61 33.47 4.96
CA ILE A 160 -28.30 33.03 5.49
C ILE A 160 -27.24 34.03 5.01
N ILE A 161 -26.44 34.51 5.92
CA ILE A 161 -25.34 35.44 5.66
C ILE A 161 -24.04 34.66 5.97
N TYR A 162 -23.19 34.56 4.95
CA TYR A 162 -21.84 34.05 5.09
C TYR A 162 -20.86 35.21 5.11
N GLU A 163 -19.87 35.16 5.97
CA GLU A 163 -18.72 36.02 5.89
C GLU A 163 -17.68 35.35 4.98
N SER A 164 -17.35 36.00 3.86
CA SER A 164 -16.33 35.43 2.97
C SER A 164 -14.95 35.49 3.64
N LYS A 165 -14.16 34.45 3.41
CA LYS A 165 -12.77 34.36 3.89
C LYS A 165 -11.97 35.55 3.28
N VAL A 166 -11.26 36.28 4.11
CA VAL A 166 -10.18 37.19 3.67
C VAL A 166 -9.07 36.31 3.13
N HIS A 167 -8.71 36.45 1.84
CA HIS A 167 -7.64 35.65 1.28
C HIS A 167 -6.30 35.96 1.94
N PRO A 168 -5.41 34.95 2.18
CA PRO A 168 -4.06 35.23 2.65
C PRO A 168 -3.32 36.12 1.63
N GLY A 169 -3.01 37.32 2.01
CA GLY A 169 -2.38 38.33 1.13
C GLY A 169 -3.14 39.63 0.99
N ASP A 170 -4.42 39.68 1.37
CA ASP A 170 -5.19 40.90 1.44
C ASP A 170 -4.76 41.70 2.66
N ASN A 171 -4.56 43.02 2.45
CA ASN A 171 -4.21 43.90 3.55
C ASN A 171 -5.45 44.02 4.48
N ILE A 172 -5.35 43.45 5.68
CA ILE A 172 -6.47 43.34 6.65
C ILE A 172 -7.12 44.70 6.99
N GLU A 173 -6.39 45.78 6.80
CA GLU A 173 -6.91 47.14 7.03
C GLU A 173 -7.82 47.66 5.92
N THR A 174 -7.81 47.06 4.74
CA THR A 174 -8.58 47.49 3.56
C THR A 174 -9.49 46.40 2.97
N ALA A 175 -9.47 45.18 3.52
CA ALA A 175 -10.30 44.10 3.03
C ALA A 175 -11.77 44.36 3.36
N GLU A 176 -12.58 44.64 2.34
CA GLU A 176 -14.03 44.68 2.45
C GLU A 176 -14.52 43.24 2.75
N VAL A 177 -15.23 43.09 3.85
CA VAL A 177 -15.89 41.82 4.19
C VAL A 177 -17.01 41.61 3.17
N HIS A 178 -16.79 40.76 2.18
CA HIS A 178 -17.84 40.39 1.25
C HIS A 178 -18.81 39.41 1.94
N THR A 179 -20.00 39.89 2.24
CA THR A 179 -21.08 39.05 2.76
C THR A 179 -21.88 38.47 1.60
N HIS A 180 -21.99 37.15 1.56
CA HIS A 180 -22.87 36.45 0.62
C HIS A 180 -24.19 36.13 1.31
N GLU A 181 -25.28 36.57 0.72
CA GLU A 181 -26.62 36.28 1.19
C GLU A 181 -27.24 35.17 0.34
N VAL A 182 -27.77 34.12 0.99
CA VAL A 182 -28.41 32.99 0.33
C VAL A 182 -29.76 32.71 1.03
N SER A 183 -30.79 32.46 0.24
CA SER A 183 -32.08 32.04 0.80
C SER A 183 -32.02 30.59 1.31
N LEU A 184 -32.83 30.23 2.33
CA LEU A 184 -32.92 28.83 2.79
C LEU A 184 -33.27 27.86 1.67
N LYS A 185 -34.15 28.27 0.75
CA LYS A 185 -34.56 27.43 -0.39
C LYS A 185 -33.36 27.13 -1.30
N GLU A 186 -32.53 28.11 -1.57
CA GLU A 186 -31.32 27.95 -2.37
C GLU A 186 -30.27 27.12 -1.63
N TYR A 187 -30.09 27.32 -0.33
CA TYR A 187 -29.20 26.52 0.50
C TYR A 187 -29.58 25.04 0.45
N PHE A 188 -30.85 24.71 0.72
CA PHE A 188 -31.33 23.33 0.71
C PHE A 188 -31.30 22.69 -0.69
N SER A 189 -31.44 23.49 -1.77
CA SER A 189 -31.35 22.98 -3.12
C SER A 189 -29.98 22.39 -3.46
N LYS A 190 -28.91 22.86 -2.81
CA LYS A 190 -27.53 22.38 -2.98
C LYS A 190 -27.27 21.04 -2.27
N ILE A 191 -28.16 20.65 -1.32
CA ILE A 191 -28.04 19.41 -0.58
C ILE A 191 -28.62 18.25 -1.40
N HIS A 192 -27.91 17.13 -1.45
CA HIS A 192 -28.36 15.93 -2.15
C HIS A 192 -29.75 15.49 -1.64
N PRO A 193 -30.69 15.09 -2.51
CA PRO A 193 -32.07 14.77 -2.15
C PRO A 193 -32.24 13.81 -0.97
N SER A 194 -31.34 12.84 -0.83
CA SER A 194 -31.37 11.84 0.25
C SER A 194 -31.20 12.45 1.65
N PHE A 195 -30.57 13.61 1.78
CA PHE A 195 -30.29 14.27 3.06
C PHE A 195 -31.17 15.51 3.29
N ARG A 196 -31.72 16.10 2.23
CA ARG A 196 -32.45 17.37 2.25
C ARG A 196 -33.54 17.41 3.30
N ALA A 197 -34.45 16.47 3.27
CA ALA A 197 -35.59 16.42 4.24
C ALA A 197 -35.13 16.34 5.72
N CYS A 198 -34.00 15.63 5.98
CA CYS A 198 -33.48 15.51 7.34
C CYS A 198 -32.87 16.83 7.83
N VAL A 199 -32.17 17.56 6.93
CA VAL A 199 -31.54 18.86 7.25
C VAL A 199 -32.62 19.93 7.40
N GLU A 200 -33.60 20.02 6.49
CA GLU A 200 -34.75 20.93 6.57
C GLU A 200 -35.51 20.78 7.89
N LYS A 201 -35.85 19.54 8.26
CA LYS A 201 -36.50 19.27 9.54
C LYS A 201 -35.69 19.74 10.75
N ALA A 202 -34.38 19.56 10.72
CA ALA A 202 -33.52 20.01 11.81
C ALA A 202 -33.50 21.55 11.93
N PHE A 203 -33.48 22.26 10.79
CA PHE A 203 -33.61 23.72 10.76
C PHE A 203 -34.97 24.19 11.29
N ASP A 204 -36.08 23.56 10.88
CA ASP A 204 -37.41 23.87 11.37
C ASP A 204 -37.52 23.66 12.89
N ASP A 205 -36.94 22.59 13.40
CA ASP A 205 -36.96 22.29 14.85
C ASP A 205 -36.13 23.32 15.65
N LEU A 206 -35.04 23.85 15.08
CA LEU A 206 -34.27 24.97 15.66
C LEU A 206 -35.06 26.28 15.64
N CYS A 207 -35.64 26.64 14.47
CA CYS A 207 -36.43 27.88 14.31
C CYS A 207 -37.66 27.91 15.23
N ASN A 208 -38.25 26.75 15.49
CA ASN A 208 -39.39 26.60 16.40
C ASN A 208 -38.99 26.43 17.88
N GLY A 209 -37.70 26.46 18.19
CA GLY A 209 -37.17 26.31 19.55
C GLY A 209 -37.33 24.92 20.17
N LYS A 210 -37.66 23.89 19.36
CA LYS A 210 -37.79 22.51 19.85
C LYS A 210 -36.44 21.91 20.25
N ILE A 211 -35.36 22.30 19.55
CA ILE A 211 -33.98 21.94 19.85
C ILE A 211 -33.12 23.20 19.90
N LYS A 212 -32.07 23.19 20.72
CA LYS A 212 -31.15 24.33 20.89
C LYS A 212 -29.93 24.27 19.97
N LYS A 213 -29.51 23.06 19.60
CA LYS A 213 -28.37 22.83 18.72
C LYS A 213 -28.54 21.55 17.93
N VAL A 214 -27.91 21.47 16.78
CA VAL A 214 -27.84 20.28 15.91
C VAL A 214 -26.50 20.18 15.25
N ARG A 215 -26.06 18.94 14.97
CA ARG A 215 -24.90 18.61 14.12
C ARG A 215 -25.36 17.57 13.09
N LYS A 216 -25.09 17.82 11.82
CA LYS A 216 -25.49 16.95 10.72
C LYS A 216 -24.41 16.86 9.68
N GLU A 217 -24.21 15.65 9.14
CA GLU A 217 -23.39 15.40 7.97
C GLU A 217 -24.32 15.16 6.77
N TYR A 218 -23.97 15.73 5.63
CA TYR A 218 -24.71 15.54 4.38
C TYR A 218 -23.77 15.70 3.18
N CYS A 219 -24.16 15.16 2.03
CA CYS A 219 -23.44 15.46 0.78
C CYS A 219 -24.19 16.52 -0.03
N LEU A 220 -23.45 17.25 -0.82
CA LEU A 220 -23.97 18.20 -1.80
C LEU A 220 -24.44 17.48 -3.05
N GLU A 221 -25.35 18.07 -3.80
CA GLU A 221 -25.84 17.53 -5.07
C GLU A 221 -24.76 17.59 -6.16
N ARG A 222 -23.87 18.56 -6.09
CA ARG A 222 -22.76 18.71 -7.04
C ARG A 222 -21.69 17.63 -6.82
N LEU A 223 -21.10 17.21 -7.94
CA LEU A 223 -19.93 16.35 -7.95
C LEU A 223 -18.64 17.17 -7.79
N ILE A 224 -17.60 16.52 -7.27
CA ILE A 224 -16.27 17.09 -7.24
C ILE A 224 -15.76 17.24 -8.70
N PRO A 225 -15.21 18.38 -9.11
CA PRO A 225 -14.74 18.57 -10.47
C PRO A 225 -13.72 17.51 -10.90
N GLY A 226 -14.05 16.77 -11.97
CA GLY A 226 -13.20 15.69 -12.49
C GLY A 226 -13.36 14.34 -11.82
N GLU A 227 -14.32 14.17 -10.90
CA GLU A 227 -14.58 12.96 -10.17
C GLU A 227 -16.08 12.59 -10.20
N ASP A 228 -16.38 11.32 -10.04
CA ASP A 228 -17.76 10.82 -9.93
C ASP A 228 -18.18 10.69 -8.44
N ARG A 229 -17.92 11.74 -7.66
CA ARG A 229 -18.17 11.77 -6.21
C ARG A 229 -18.72 13.11 -5.77
N HIS A 230 -19.58 13.06 -4.74
CA HIS A 230 -20.17 14.26 -4.13
C HIS A 230 -19.26 14.85 -3.04
N GLU A 231 -19.29 16.17 -2.91
CA GLU A 231 -18.70 16.85 -1.75
C GLU A 231 -19.52 16.57 -0.49
N TRP A 232 -18.85 16.37 0.63
CA TRP A 232 -19.47 16.16 1.93
C TRP A 232 -19.20 17.31 2.88
N GLU A 233 -20.25 17.76 3.54
CA GLU A 233 -20.22 18.81 4.54
C GLU A 233 -20.79 18.33 5.86
N GLU A 234 -20.28 18.92 6.94
CA GLU A 234 -20.82 18.82 8.28
C GLU A 234 -21.24 20.21 8.73
N ILE A 235 -22.47 20.35 9.17
CA ILE A 235 -22.98 21.58 9.80
C ILE A 235 -23.14 21.38 11.30
N GLN A 236 -22.78 22.44 12.03
CA GLN A 236 -23.14 22.60 13.42
C GLN A 236 -23.92 23.91 13.57
N VAL A 237 -25.13 23.84 14.09
CA VAL A 237 -26.06 24.98 14.17
C VAL A 237 -26.61 25.10 15.57
N MET A 238 -26.69 26.35 16.06
CA MET A 238 -27.29 26.72 17.34
C MET A 238 -28.28 27.84 17.16
N ALA A 239 -29.37 27.83 17.95
CA ALA A 239 -30.33 28.91 17.98
C ALA A 239 -29.87 30.02 18.95
N GLU A 240 -29.91 31.27 18.47
CA GLU A 240 -29.75 32.47 19.27
C GLU A 240 -31.17 32.96 19.69
N TYR A 241 -31.33 33.30 20.95
CA TYR A 241 -32.65 33.66 21.53
C TYR A 241 -32.71 35.16 21.84
N ASP A 242 -33.90 35.73 21.70
CA ASP A 242 -34.19 37.07 22.16
C ASP A 242 -34.43 37.13 23.68
N ALA A 243 -34.67 38.34 24.23
CA ALA A 243 -34.93 38.55 25.65
C ALA A 243 -36.23 37.88 26.12
N SER A 244 -37.15 37.47 25.21
CA SER A 244 -38.40 36.77 25.50
C SER A 244 -38.23 35.24 25.47
N GLY A 245 -37.04 34.74 25.11
CA GLY A 245 -36.76 33.31 25.00
C GLY A 245 -37.23 32.69 23.69
N LYS A 246 -37.50 33.48 22.64
CA LYS A 246 -37.83 32.99 21.31
C LYS A 246 -36.58 32.99 20.43
N PRO A 247 -36.40 32.00 19.51
CA PRO A 247 -35.34 32.02 18.55
C PRO A 247 -35.36 33.29 17.68
N LYS A 248 -34.26 34.02 17.62
CA LYS A 248 -34.06 35.26 16.86
C LYS A 248 -33.23 35.02 15.61
N ALA A 249 -32.21 34.19 15.72
CA ALA A 249 -31.32 33.83 14.64
C ALA A 249 -30.77 32.39 14.85
N LEU A 250 -30.29 31.79 13.81
CA LEU A 250 -29.43 30.60 13.88
C LEU A 250 -28.00 31.00 13.59
N ILE A 251 -27.07 30.51 14.38
CA ILE A 251 -25.64 30.66 14.16
C ILE A 251 -25.10 29.29 13.87
N GLY A 252 -24.37 29.14 12.77
CA GLY A 252 -23.82 27.87 12.35
C GLY A 252 -22.41 27.98 11.79
N SER A 253 -21.78 26.84 11.69
CA SER A 253 -20.53 26.66 10.94
C SER A 253 -20.67 25.43 10.04
N THR A 254 -20.04 25.51 8.88
CA THR A 254 -19.92 24.43 7.92
C THR A 254 -18.46 24.07 7.76
N ILE A 255 -18.15 22.78 7.70
CA ILE A 255 -16.82 22.27 7.42
C ILE A 255 -16.89 21.20 6.33
N SER A 256 -15.94 21.21 5.40
CA SER A 256 -15.81 20.10 4.45
C SER A 256 -15.26 18.86 5.15
N ILE A 257 -15.96 17.74 4.97
CA ILE A 257 -15.57 16.42 5.48
C ILE A 257 -15.34 15.42 4.35
N THR A 258 -15.16 15.92 3.14
CA THR A 258 -15.03 15.09 1.94
C THR A 258 -13.81 14.15 2.02
N GLU A 259 -12.66 14.69 2.42
CA GLU A 259 -11.43 13.90 2.60
C GLU A 259 -11.61 12.82 3.69
N ARG A 260 -12.23 13.19 4.81
CA ARG A 260 -12.53 12.23 5.90
C ARG A 260 -13.41 11.08 5.41
N LYS A 261 -14.47 11.37 4.67
CA LYS A 261 -15.39 10.37 4.10
C LYS A 261 -14.70 9.46 3.09
N GLN A 262 -13.77 10.01 2.31
CA GLN A 262 -12.95 9.22 1.38
C GLN A 262 -12.04 8.25 2.14
N LEU A 263 -11.31 8.75 3.13
CA LEU A 263 -10.43 7.90 3.95
C LEU A 263 -11.21 6.79 4.68
N GLU A 264 -12.40 7.11 5.22
CA GLU A 264 -13.29 6.11 5.83
C GLU A 264 -13.71 5.03 4.82
N HIS A 265 -14.04 5.43 3.58
CA HIS A 265 -14.40 4.50 2.50
C HIS A 265 -13.22 3.61 2.10
N ASP A 266 -12.05 4.20 1.85
CA ASP A 266 -10.85 3.47 1.43
C ASP A 266 -10.38 2.49 2.51
N LEU A 267 -10.43 2.91 3.77
CA LEU A 267 -10.12 2.04 4.91
C LEU A 267 -11.08 0.86 5.01
N ARG A 268 -12.37 1.09 4.80
CA ARG A 268 -13.38 0.03 4.79
C ARG A 268 -13.12 -0.97 3.67
N MET A 269 -12.88 -0.50 2.45
CA MET A 269 -12.57 -1.34 1.30
C MET A 269 -11.29 -2.16 1.52
N ALA A 270 -10.24 -1.53 2.06
CA ALA A 270 -8.99 -2.21 2.39
C ALA A 270 -9.18 -3.29 3.47
N ARG A 271 -9.95 -2.98 4.51
CA ARG A 271 -10.28 -3.95 5.57
C ARG A 271 -11.06 -5.14 5.03
N ASP A 272 -12.12 -4.89 4.26
CA ASP A 272 -13.00 -5.94 3.74
C ASP A 272 -12.20 -6.88 2.81
N LYS A 273 -11.30 -6.31 1.98
CA LYS A 273 -10.35 -7.08 1.15
C LYS A 273 -9.36 -7.90 1.98
N ALA A 274 -8.83 -7.33 3.06
CA ALA A 274 -7.92 -8.03 3.96
C ALA A 274 -8.62 -9.18 4.72
N GLU A 275 -9.86 -8.97 5.18
CA GLU A 275 -10.68 -10.00 5.83
C GLU A 275 -11.01 -11.16 4.88
N GLU A 276 -11.36 -10.86 3.62
CA GLU A 276 -11.60 -11.88 2.59
C GLU A 276 -10.33 -12.69 2.32
N SER A 277 -9.19 -12.03 2.11
CA SER A 277 -7.89 -12.68 1.93
C SER A 277 -7.54 -13.59 3.12
N ASN A 278 -7.79 -13.14 4.34
CA ASN A 278 -7.50 -13.92 5.55
C ASN A 278 -8.41 -15.16 5.68
N LYS A 279 -9.69 -15.03 5.33
CA LYS A 279 -10.62 -16.17 5.27
C LYS A 279 -10.17 -17.23 4.25
N LEU A 280 -9.78 -16.78 3.04
CA LEU A 280 -9.27 -17.69 2.01
C LEU A 280 -7.99 -18.39 2.47
N LYS A 281 -7.06 -17.66 3.11
CA LYS A 281 -5.83 -18.24 3.66
C LYS A 281 -6.10 -19.25 4.77
N SER A 282 -7.06 -18.99 5.65
CA SER A 282 -7.42 -19.91 6.74
C SER A 282 -8.08 -21.19 6.20
N ALA A 283 -8.98 -21.07 5.23
CA ALA A 283 -9.58 -22.21 4.55
C ALA A 283 -8.54 -23.04 3.79
N PHE A 284 -7.57 -22.38 3.14
CA PHE A 284 -6.44 -23.02 2.49
C PHE A 284 -5.63 -23.89 3.46
N LEU A 285 -5.21 -23.33 4.61
CA LEU A 285 -4.43 -24.08 5.61
C LEU A 285 -5.22 -25.27 6.22
N ALA A 286 -6.51 -25.10 6.45
CA ALA A 286 -7.38 -26.17 6.95
C ALA A 286 -7.47 -27.34 5.94
N ASN A 287 -7.70 -27.02 4.66
CA ASN A 287 -7.78 -28.00 3.59
C ASN A 287 -6.44 -28.73 3.40
N MET A 288 -5.32 -28.00 3.41
CA MET A 288 -3.98 -28.58 3.35
C MET A 288 -3.73 -29.60 4.46
N SER A 289 -4.07 -29.23 5.71
CA SER A 289 -3.91 -30.13 6.86
C SER A 289 -4.70 -31.42 6.68
N HIS A 290 -5.90 -31.35 6.12
CA HIS A 290 -6.73 -32.52 5.85
C HIS A 290 -6.14 -33.41 4.73
N GLU A 291 -5.74 -32.80 3.59
CA GLU A 291 -5.18 -33.50 2.43
C GLU A 291 -3.82 -34.15 2.74
N ILE A 292 -3.03 -33.60 3.68
CA ILE A 292 -1.78 -34.19 4.17
C ILE A 292 -2.08 -35.37 5.14
N ARG A 293 -3.05 -35.21 6.03
CA ARG A 293 -3.34 -36.19 7.07
C ARG A 293 -3.83 -37.52 6.51
N THR A 294 -4.66 -37.49 5.46
CA THR A 294 -5.26 -38.69 4.87
C THR A 294 -4.22 -39.69 4.34
N PRO A 295 -3.30 -39.30 3.41
CA PRO A 295 -2.27 -40.24 2.95
C PRO A 295 -1.27 -40.59 4.05
N LEU A 296 -0.94 -39.67 4.97
CA LEU A 296 -0.04 -39.97 6.08
C LEU A 296 -0.60 -41.03 7.01
N ASN A 297 -1.89 -40.99 7.35
CA ASN A 297 -2.55 -42.01 8.16
C ASN A 297 -2.56 -43.36 7.46
N ALA A 298 -2.75 -43.40 6.13
CA ALA A 298 -2.66 -44.62 5.36
C ALA A 298 -1.24 -45.22 5.40
N ILE A 299 -0.20 -44.38 5.16
CA ILE A 299 1.20 -44.81 5.24
C ILE A 299 1.51 -45.40 6.61
N VAL A 300 1.19 -44.70 7.70
CA VAL A 300 1.46 -45.13 9.07
C VAL A 300 0.67 -46.42 9.40
N GLY A 301 -0.62 -46.44 9.05
CA GLY A 301 -1.48 -47.61 9.32
C GLY A 301 -0.98 -48.87 8.62
N PHE A 302 -0.77 -48.78 7.30
CA PHE A 302 -0.32 -49.97 6.53
C PHE A 302 1.13 -50.35 6.82
N SER A 303 2.01 -49.40 7.21
CA SER A 303 3.36 -49.75 7.67
C SER A 303 3.34 -50.59 8.94
N ASN A 304 2.45 -50.31 9.88
CA ASN A 304 2.29 -51.11 11.11
C ASN A 304 1.74 -52.50 10.81
N ILE A 305 0.77 -52.63 9.89
CA ILE A 305 0.19 -53.90 9.48
C ILE A 305 1.24 -54.71 8.71
N LEU A 306 1.98 -54.10 7.79
CA LEU A 306 3.05 -54.75 7.02
C LEU A 306 4.12 -55.36 7.93
N ALA A 307 4.43 -54.72 9.06
CA ALA A 307 5.40 -55.23 10.04
C ALA A 307 4.92 -56.48 10.79
N SER A 308 3.61 -56.73 10.88
CA SER A 308 2.98 -57.82 11.61
C SER A 308 2.39 -58.91 10.71
N THR A 309 2.36 -58.74 9.39
CA THR A 309 1.83 -59.68 8.42
C THR A 309 2.93 -60.63 7.93
N ASP A 310 2.64 -61.92 7.80
CA ASP A 310 3.57 -62.91 7.24
C ASP A 310 3.22 -63.33 5.80
N ASP A 311 2.00 -63.05 5.35
CA ASP A 311 1.56 -63.37 3.99
C ASP A 311 2.28 -62.48 2.95
N LEU A 312 2.76 -63.10 1.88
CA LEU A 312 3.55 -62.42 0.83
C LEU A 312 2.67 -61.59 -0.12
N GLU A 313 1.40 -61.98 -0.35
CA GLU A 313 0.49 -61.25 -1.21
C GLU A 313 -0.01 -60.00 -0.49
N ASP A 314 -0.40 -60.13 0.78
CA ASP A 314 -0.77 -59.00 1.64
C ASP A 314 0.38 -58.02 1.80
N LYS A 315 1.62 -58.48 1.99
CA LYS A 315 2.81 -57.65 2.06
C LYS A 315 2.99 -56.78 0.81
N LYS A 316 2.76 -57.36 -0.35
CA LYS A 316 2.87 -56.66 -1.62
C LYS A 316 1.77 -55.63 -1.78
N GLU A 317 0.53 -55.97 -1.45
CA GLU A 317 -0.60 -55.04 -1.48
C GLU A 317 -0.39 -53.85 -0.55
N PHE A 318 0.04 -54.10 0.72
CA PHE A 318 0.30 -53.04 1.68
C PHE A 318 1.46 -52.16 1.27
N ALA A 319 2.53 -52.72 0.69
CA ALA A 319 3.64 -51.96 0.14
C ALA A 319 3.19 -51.07 -1.02
N ASP A 320 2.36 -51.58 -1.93
CA ASP A 320 1.81 -50.77 -3.05
C ASP A 320 0.91 -49.63 -2.53
N ILE A 321 0.11 -49.88 -1.49
CA ILE A 321 -0.71 -48.82 -0.86
C ILE A 321 0.18 -47.72 -0.25
N ILE A 322 1.24 -48.10 0.47
CA ILE A 322 2.18 -47.18 1.09
C ILE A 322 2.87 -46.33 0.00
N GLU A 323 3.36 -46.98 -1.07
CA GLU A 323 4.05 -46.29 -2.18
C GLU A 323 3.14 -45.31 -2.91
N ASN A 324 1.89 -45.71 -3.19
CA ASN A 324 0.89 -44.84 -3.82
C ASN A 324 0.56 -43.59 -2.95
N ASN A 325 0.38 -43.78 -1.63
CA ASN A 325 0.09 -42.69 -0.71
C ASN A 325 1.31 -41.77 -0.50
N ASN A 326 2.53 -42.33 -0.49
CA ASN A 326 3.76 -41.54 -0.44
C ASN A 326 3.92 -40.68 -1.70
N SER A 327 3.68 -41.24 -2.87
CA SER A 327 3.70 -40.49 -4.14
C SER A 327 2.68 -39.35 -4.16
N LEU A 328 1.47 -39.61 -3.65
CA LEU A 328 0.42 -38.57 -3.52
C LEU A 328 0.83 -37.46 -2.57
N LEU A 329 1.44 -37.79 -1.41
CA LEU A 329 1.91 -36.83 -0.43
C LEU A 329 3.03 -35.95 -1.00
N LEU A 330 3.97 -36.52 -1.73
CA LEU A 330 5.06 -35.80 -2.39
C LEU A 330 4.52 -34.83 -3.46
N GLN A 331 3.56 -35.29 -4.26
CA GLN A 331 2.90 -34.43 -5.23
C GLN A 331 2.22 -33.24 -4.54
N LEU A 332 1.49 -33.48 -3.45
CA LEU A 332 0.82 -32.43 -2.68
C LEU A 332 1.83 -31.41 -2.12
N ILE A 333 2.96 -31.86 -1.57
CA ILE A 333 4.01 -30.98 -1.05
C ILE A 333 4.59 -30.11 -2.18
N ASN A 334 4.88 -30.71 -3.34
CA ASN A 334 5.39 -29.98 -4.50
C ASN A 334 4.36 -28.94 -5.02
N ASP A 335 3.08 -29.33 -5.10
CA ASP A 335 1.99 -28.44 -5.49
C ASP A 335 1.90 -27.21 -4.56
N ILE A 336 2.07 -27.42 -3.23
CA ILE A 336 2.07 -26.35 -2.22
C ILE A 336 3.30 -25.45 -2.37
N LEU A 337 4.47 -26.03 -2.61
CA LEU A 337 5.70 -25.25 -2.80
C LEU A 337 5.63 -24.40 -4.07
N ASP A 338 5.13 -24.97 -5.18
CA ASP A 338 4.92 -24.23 -6.43
C ASP A 338 3.93 -23.09 -6.20
N LEU A 339 2.79 -23.34 -5.55
CA LEU A 339 1.81 -22.32 -5.22
C LEU A 339 2.42 -21.19 -4.37
N SER A 340 3.19 -21.55 -3.34
CA SER A 340 3.85 -20.55 -2.46
C SER A 340 4.86 -19.68 -3.22
N LYS A 341 5.62 -20.28 -4.16
CA LYS A 341 6.57 -19.54 -5.02
C LYS A 341 5.85 -18.61 -5.99
N ILE A 342 4.70 -19.05 -6.54
CA ILE A 342 3.89 -18.23 -7.45
C ILE A 342 3.30 -17.03 -6.69
N GLU A 343 2.72 -17.25 -5.51
CA GLU A 343 2.16 -16.16 -4.68
C GLU A 343 3.22 -15.14 -4.23
N ALA A 344 4.43 -15.61 -3.94
CA ALA A 344 5.56 -14.75 -3.60
C ALA A 344 6.18 -14.04 -4.82
N GLY A 345 5.76 -14.38 -6.06
CA GLY A 345 6.38 -13.87 -7.28
C GLY A 345 7.82 -14.38 -7.50
N THR A 346 8.20 -15.48 -6.83
CA THR A 346 9.56 -16.06 -6.85
C THR A 346 9.64 -17.32 -7.70
N LEU A 347 8.59 -17.65 -8.45
CA LEU A 347 8.65 -18.77 -9.38
C LEU A 347 9.54 -18.40 -10.56
N GLU A 348 10.65 -19.11 -10.70
CA GLU A 348 11.60 -18.91 -11.76
C GLU A 348 11.27 -19.81 -12.95
N PHE A 349 11.48 -19.29 -14.16
CA PHE A 349 11.32 -20.01 -15.42
C PHE A 349 12.66 -20.12 -16.13
N THR A 350 12.97 -21.32 -16.63
CA THR A 350 14.18 -21.55 -17.41
C THR A 350 13.78 -21.71 -18.88
N TYR A 351 13.87 -20.60 -19.61
CA TYR A 351 13.55 -20.60 -21.04
C TYR A 351 14.73 -21.07 -21.88
N ASP A 352 14.46 -22.03 -22.77
CA ASP A 352 15.40 -22.52 -23.76
C ASP A 352 14.68 -22.87 -25.07
N TYR A 353 15.42 -23.19 -26.13
CA TYR A 353 14.85 -23.71 -27.35
C TYR A 353 14.51 -25.21 -27.20
N VAL A 354 13.24 -25.51 -27.15
CA VAL A 354 12.70 -26.83 -26.85
C VAL A 354 12.01 -27.42 -28.07
N ASP A 355 12.38 -28.65 -28.43
CA ASP A 355 11.65 -29.45 -29.40
C ASP A 355 10.36 -29.99 -28.72
N ILE A 356 9.23 -29.39 -29.10
CA ILE A 356 7.91 -29.72 -28.54
C ILE A 356 7.52 -31.16 -28.86
N ASN A 357 7.84 -31.61 -30.08
CA ASN A 357 7.49 -32.97 -30.51
C ASN A 357 8.21 -34.03 -29.71
N ALA A 358 9.51 -33.82 -29.40
CA ALA A 358 10.26 -34.71 -28.55
C ALA A 358 9.64 -34.79 -27.14
N VAL A 359 9.31 -33.64 -26.53
CA VAL A 359 8.67 -33.58 -25.19
C VAL A 359 7.34 -34.34 -25.18
N LEU A 360 6.47 -34.12 -26.17
CA LEU A 360 5.14 -34.74 -26.20
C LEU A 360 5.21 -36.24 -26.51
N ARG A 361 6.16 -36.71 -27.31
CA ARG A 361 6.42 -38.15 -27.52
C ARG A 361 6.92 -38.83 -26.24
N ASP A 362 7.82 -38.20 -25.48
CA ASP A 362 8.26 -38.71 -24.17
C ASP A 362 7.07 -38.85 -23.20
N LEU A 363 6.16 -37.87 -23.21
CA LEU A 363 4.94 -37.90 -22.40
C LEU A 363 3.94 -38.96 -22.86
N GLU A 364 3.81 -39.23 -24.15
CA GLU A 364 3.01 -40.32 -24.69
C GLU A 364 3.49 -41.67 -24.17
N GLN A 365 4.80 -41.93 -24.26
CA GLN A 365 5.41 -43.17 -23.75
C GLN A 365 5.18 -43.32 -22.24
N SER A 366 5.39 -42.22 -21.49
CA SER A 366 5.13 -42.23 -20.04
C SER A 366 3.67 -42.47 -19.70
N ALA A 367 2.73 -41.90 -20.45
CA ALA A 367 1.30 -42.10 -20.26
C ALA A 367 0.89 -43.56 -20.55
N HIS A 368 1.43 -44.15 -21.61
CA HIS A 368 1.19 -45.56 -21.90
C HIS A 368 1.68 -46.50 -20.79
N LEU A 369 2.87 -46.25 -20.22
CA LEU A 369 3.42 -47.04 -19.09
C LEU A 369 2.59 -46.91 -17.81
N LYS A 370 2.00 -45.73 -17.56
CA LYS A 370 1.16 -45.48 -16.39
C LYS A 370 -0.28 -45.97 -16.55
N ASN A 371 -0.76 -46.07 -17.78
CA ASN A 371 -2.10 -46.49 -18.06
C ASN A 371 -2.26 -47.99 -17.78
N LYS A 372 -2.92 -48.33 -16.67
CA LYS A 372 -3.24 -49.71 -16.29
C LYS A 372 -4.56 -50.21 -16.91
N ASN A 373 -5.30 -49.30 -17.59
CA ASN A 373 -6.60 -49.64 -18.17
C ASN A 373 -6.49 -49.89 -19.67
N PRO A 374 -6.64 -51.14 -20.14
CA PRO A 374 -6.51 -51.47 -21.57
C PRO A 374 -7.64 -50.88 -22.44
N ASP A 375 -8.77 -50.50 -21.83
CA ASP A 375 -9.93 -49.93 -22.54
C ASP A 375 -9.78 -48.44 -22.88
N VAL A 376 -8.67 -47.84 -22.49
CA VAL A 376 -8.37 -46.41 -22.76
C VAL A 376 -7.19 -46.31 -23.70
N GLN A 377 -7.42 -45.75 -24.89
CA GLN A 377 -6.39 -45.48 -25.89
C GLN A 377 -5.85 -44.07 -25.72
N ILE A 378 -4.54 -43.94 -25.64
CA ILE A 378 -3.86 -42.61 -25.54
C ILE A 378 -3.11 -42.36 -26.84
N SER A 379 -3.23 -41.21 -27.44
CA SER A 379 -2.56 -40.88 -28.71
C SER A 379 -2.14 -39.40 -28.77
N PHE A 380 -0.89 -39.17 -29.18
CA PHE A 380 -0.38 -37.86 -29.57
C PHE A 380 -0.72 -37.63 -31.05
N LYS A 381 -1.47 -36.56 -31.33
CA LYS A 381 -1.90 -36.15 -32.67
C LYS A 381 -1.81 -34.65 -32.83
N ASP A 382 -1.94 -34.20 -34.07
CA ASP A 382 -1.91 -32.78 -34.45
C ASP A 382 -0.64 -32.07 -33.94
N TYR A 383 0.41 -32.11 -34.77
CA TYR A 383 1.70 -31.49 -34.47
C TYR A 383 2.29 -30.81 -35.73
N LEU A 384 3.24 -29.94 -35.53
CA LEU A 384 4.00 -29.29 -36.60
C LEU A 384 5.41 -29.90 -36.63
N GLU A 385 5.93 -30.17 -37.83
CA GLU A 385 7.31 -30.64 -38.01
C GLU A 385 8.14 -29.69 -38.88
N PRO A 386 9.29 -29.20 -38.40
CA PRO A 386 9.77 -29.24 -37.01
C PRO A 386 9.11 -28.16 -36.14
N CYS A 387 9.05 -28.37 -34.82
CA CYS A 387 8.54 -27.37 -33.89
C CYS A 387 9.51 -27.18 -32.70
N VAL A 388 10.43 -26.26 -32.87
CA VAL A 388 11.37 -25.82 -31.80
C VAL A 388 11.02 -24.39 -31.41
N ILE A 389 10.62 -24.19 -30.16
CA ILE A 389 10.22 -22.88 -29.64
C ILE A 389 11.00 -22.49 -28.38
N TYR A 390 11.06 -21.19 -28.10
CA TYR A 390 11.66 -20.67 -26.88
C TYR A 390 10.65 -20.74 -25.74
N THR A 391 10.80 -21.75 -24.86
CA THR A 391 9.88 -22.04 -23.76
C THR A 391 10.59 -22.76 -22.61
N ASP A 392 9.89 -22.92 -21.47
CA ASP A 392 10.36 -23.76 -20.37
C ASP A 392 9.87 -25.20 -20.56
N ARG A 393 10.80 -26.14 -20.83
CA ARG A 393 10.51 -27.57 -21.03
C ARG A 393 9.78 -28.17 -19.84
N ASN A 394 10.19 -27.86 -18.62
CA ASN A 394 9.69 -28.51 -17.43
C ASN A 394 8.30 -28.02 -17.06
N ARG A 395 8.05 -26.71 -17.21
CA ARG A 395 6.72 -26.14 -16.99
C ARG A 395 5.73 -26.61 -18.06
N LEU A 396 6.16 -26.70 -19.32
CA LEU A 396 5.35 -27.31 -20.37
C LEU A 396 5.02 -28.79 -20.06
N SER A 397 6.00 -29.57 -19.66
CA SER A 397 5.81 -30.96 -19.27
C SER A 397 4.87 -31.07 -18.06
N GLN A 398 5.01 -30.22 -17.05
CA GLN A 398 4.14 -30.18 -15.86
C GLN A 398 2.68 -29.89 -16.24
N LEU A 399 2.44 -28.90 -17.13
CA LEU A 399 1.11 -28.59 -17.63
C LEU A 399 0.48 -29.82 -18.31
N MET A 400 1.19 -30.42 -19.26
CA MET A 400 0.70 -31.58 -20.01
C MET A 400 0.47 -32.79 -19.12
N ILE A 401 1.38 -33.08 -18.18
CA ILE A 401 1.24 -34.19 -17.22
C ILE A 401 0.01 -34.00 -16.33
N ASN A 402 -0.24 -32.80 -15.82
CA ASN A 402 -1.41 -32.53 -15.02
C ASN A 402 -2.72 -32.74 -15.80
N LEU A 403 -2.76 -32.28 -17.04
CA LEU A 403 -3.95 -32.46 -17.89
C LEU A 403 -4.14 -33.93 -18.30
N LEU A 404 -3.06 -34.64 -18.67
CA LEU A 404 -3.08 -36.07 -19.02
C LEU A 404 -3.48 -36.95 -17.83
N ASN A 405 -2.95 -36.69 -16.63
CA ASN A 405 -3.33 -37.42 -15.42
C ASN A 405 -4.81 -37.22 -15.09
N ASN A 406 -5.36 -36.00 -15.29
CA ASN A 406 -6.79 -35.76 -15.13
C ASN A 406 -7.61 -36.53 -16.18
N ALA A 407 -7.21 -36.55 -17.45
CA ALA A 407 -7.87 -37.30 -18.50
C ALA A 407 -7.88 -38.81 -18.20
N MET A 408 -6.73 -39.37 -17.82
CA MET A 408 -6.62 -40.82 -17.43
C MET A 408 -7.48 -41.16 -16.22
N LYS A 409 -7.57 -40.27 -15.25
CA LYS A 409 -8.33 -40.46 -14.02
C LYS A 409 -9.86 -40.52 -14.27
N PHE A 410 -10.35 -39.66 -15.20
CA PHE A 410 -11.78 -39.50 -15.41
C PHE A 410 -12.32 -40.23 -16.65
N THR A 411 -11.47 -40.95 -17.40
CA THR A 411 -11.85 -41.78 -18.53
C THR A 411 -11.77 -43.25 -18.15
N GLN A 412 -12.91 -43.92 -18.06
CA GLN A 412 -12.99 -45.35 -17.75
C GLN A 412 -12.85 -46.26 -18.98
N ALA A 413 -13.33 -45.77 -20.12
CA ALA A 413 -13.20 -46.46 -21.42
C ALA A 413 -13.26 -45.41 -22.53
N GLY A 414 -12.56 -45.64 -23.65
CA GLY A 414 -12.54 -44.76 -24.81
C GLY A 414 -11.15 -44.24 -25.17
N SER A 415 -11.01 -42.95 -25.40
CA SER A 415 -9.75 -42.38 -25.89
C SER A 415 -9.36 -41.08 -25.22
N ILE A 416 -8.05 -40.88 -25.14
CA ILE A 416 -7.43 -39.60 -24.74
C ILE A 416 -6.55 -39.15 -25.92
N LEU A 417 -6.88 -38.00 -26.48
CA LEU A 417 -6.14 -37.38 -27.57
C LEU A 417 -5.46 -36.13 -27.05
N PHE A 418 -4.21 -35.92 -27.40
CA PHE A 418 -3.52 -34.68 -27.07
C PHE A 418 -2.61 -34.23 -28.21
N GLY A 419 -2.31 -32.95 -28.22
CA GLY A 419 -1.51 -32.37 -29.28
C GLY A 419 -1.48 -30.85 -29.20
N TYR A 420 -1.02 -30.24 -30.29
CA TYR A 420 -1.05 -28.78 -30.42
C TYR A 420 -1.20 -28.35 -31.88
N LYS A 421 -1.73 -27.14 -32.08
CA LYS A 421 -1.94 -26.51 -33.38
C LYS A 421 -1.49 -25.07 -33.35
N LEU A 422 -1.04 -24.54 -34.48
CA LEU A 422 -0.86 -23.11 -34.63
C LEU A 422 -2.27 -22.50 -34.85
N ARG A 423 -2.66 -21.57 -34.00
CA ARG A 423 -3.97 -20.93 -34.05
C ARG A 423 -3.94 -19.65 -34.87
N ASP A 424 -2.93 -18.81 -34.63
CA ASP A 424 -2.61 -17.58 -35.33
C ASP A 424 -1.10 -17.55 -35.52
N ASP A 425 -0.56 -16.68 -36.36
CA ASP A 425 0.87 -16.66 -36.71
C ASP A 425 1.84 -16.59 -35.49
N ASN A 426 1.32 -16.28 -34.30
CA ASN A 426 2.12 -16.11 -33.08
C ASN A 426 1.65 -16.93 -31.87
N THR A 427 0.68 -17.86 -31.99
CA THR A 427 0.11 -18.57 -30.86
C THR A 427 -0.02 -20.07 -31.10
N LEU A 428 0.61 -20.89 -30.27
CA LEU A 428 0.39 -22.32 -30.21
C LEU A 428 -0.75 -22.64 -29.24
N TRP A 429 -1.68 -23.48 -29.69
CA TRP A 429 -2.81 -23.97 -28.93
C TRP A 429 -2.62 -25.46 -28.61
N PHE A 430 -2.36 -25.78 -27.35
CA PHE A 430 -2.21 -27.13 -26.82
C PHE A 430 -3.53 -27.62 -26.29
N TYR A 431 -3.81 -28.92 -26.43
CA TYR A 431 -5.02 -29.53 -25.89
C TYR A 431 -4.81 -30.95 -25.42
N VAL A 432 -5.65 -31.35 -24.47
CA VAL A 432 -5.87 -32.74 -24.02
C VAL A 432 -7.37 -32.98 -24.03
N GLU A 433 -7.83 -33.90 -24.87
CA GLU A 433 -9.24 -34.25 -25.05
C GLU A 433 -9.48 -35.67 -24.56
N ASP A 434 -10.46 -35.84 -23.71
CA ASP A 434 -10.89 -37.12 -23.14
C ASP A 434 -12.35 -37.44 -23.46
N THR A 435 -12.70 -38.72 -23.52
CA THR A 435 -14.07 -39.22 -23.67
C THR A 435 -14.68 -39.63 -22.33
N GLY A 436 -14.27 -39.00 -21.23
CA GLY A 436 -14.68 -39.35 -19.86
C GLY A 436 -16.04 -38.80 -19.45
N CYS A 437 -16.25 -38.64 -18.16
CA CYS A 437 -17.52 -38.22 -17.58
C CYS A 437 -17.94 -36.78 -17.91
N GLY A 438 -17.03 -35.93 -18.40
CA GLY A 438 -17.30 -34.53 -18.66
C GLY A 438 -17.54 -33.67 -17.40
N ILE A 439 -17.85 -32.39 -17.60
CA ILE A 439 -18.00 -31.39 -16.54
C ILE A 439 -19.33 -30.65 -16.72
N PRO A 440 -20.18 -30.57 -15.67
CA PRO A 440 -21.40 -29.80 -15.68
C PRO A 440 -21.13 -28.31 -15.97
N GLU A 441 -22.02 -27.66 -16.72
CA GLU A 441 -21.84 -26.29 -17.20
C GLU A 441 -21.64 -25.28 -16.06
N ASN A 442 -22.40 -25.41 -14.99
CA ASN A 442 -22.33 -24.55 -13.82
C ASN A 442 -21.01 -24.67 -13.02
N LYS A 443 -20.21 -25.71 -13.28
CA LYS A 443 -18.92 -25.98 -12.59
C LYS A 443 -17.68 -25.65 -13.42
N ARG A 444 -17.83 -25.40 -14.75
CA ARG A 444 -16.68 -25.15 -15.63
C ARG A 444 -15.82 -23.95 -15.25
N LYS A 445 -16.40 -22.92 -14.62
CA LYS A 445 -15.66 -21.75 -14.14
C LYS A 445 -14.92 -22.03 -12.83
N ASP A 446 -15.46 -22.91 -11.99
CA ASP A 446 -14.96 -23.17 -10.66
C ASP A 446 -13.78 -24.15 -10.63
N ILE A 447 -13.60 -25.00 -11.66
CA ILE A 447 -12.61 -26.10 -11.66
C ILE A 447 -11.15 -25.61 -11.58
N PHE A 448 -10.86 -24.38 -11.97
CA PHE A 448 -9.53 -23.75 -11.82
C PHE A 448 -9.31 -23.19 -10.41
N GLY A 449 -10.36 -23.17 -9.58
CA GLY A 449 -10.25 -22.79 -8.16
C GLY A 449 -9.40 -23.76 -7.36
N ARG A 450 -8.82 -23.28 -6.27
CA ARG A 450 -7.98 -24.06 -5.36
C ARG A 450 -8.83 -25.07 -4.58
N PHE A 451 -8.38 -26.33 -4.49
CA PHE A 451 -9.06 -27.45 -3.79
C PHE A 451 -10.46 -27.79 -4.32
N VAL A 452 -10.78 -27.35 -5.53
CA VAL A 452 -12.06 -27.71 -6.14
C VAL A 452 -12.02 -29.15 -6.62
N LYS A 453 -12.94 -29.97 -6.12
CA LYS A 453 -13.17 -31.36 -6.53
C LYS A 453 -14.64 -31.50 -6.93
N LEU A 454 -14.91 -31.96 -8.15
CA LEU A 454 -16.28 -32.21 -8.61
C LEU A 454 -16.91 -33.42 -7.93
N ASN A 455 -16.06 -34.41 -7.56
CA ASN A 455 -16.43 -35.58 -6.81
C ASN A 455 -15.53 -35.67 -5.58
N THR A 456 -16.13 -35.69 -4.38
CA THR A 456 -15.44 -35.74 -3.09
C THR A 456 -14.67 -37.06 -2.89
N PHE A 457 -15.06 -38.11 -3.60
CA PHE A 457 -14.39 -39.42 -3.55
C PHE A 457 -13.26 -39.57 -4.57
N ALA A 458 -13.09 -38.63 -5.48
CA ALA A 458 -12.02 -38.71 -6.47
C ALA A 458 -10.66 -38.35 -5.85
N GLN A 459 -9.69 -39.27 -5.92
CA GLN A 459 -8.30 -39.02 -5.48
C GLN A 459 -7.70 -37.84 -6.19
N GLY A 460 -6.96 -36.97 -5.48
CA GLY A 460 -6.22 -35.82 -6.03
C GLY A 460 -6.28 -34.60 -5.12
N THR A 461 -5.32 -33.73 -5.28
CA THR A 461 -5.09 -32.56 -4.40
C THR A 461 -6.08 -31.42 -4.63
N GLY A 462 -6.68 -31.32 -5.82
CA GLY A 462 -7.49 -30.17 -6.23
C GLY A 462 -6.68 -28.91 -6.49
N LEU A 463 -5.34 -29.01 -6.55
CA LEU A 463 -4.43 -27.89 -6.84
C LEU A 463 -3.91 -27.88 -8.29
N GLY A 464 -3.88 -29.04 -8.95
CA GLY A 464 -3.24 -29.18 -10.26
C GLY A 464 -3.74 -28.18 -11.32
N LEU A 465 -5.07 -28.01 -11.47
CA LEU A 465 -5.63 -27.08 -12.45
C LEU A 465 -5.38 -25.61 -12.08
N SER A 466 -5.43 -25.25 -10.82
CA SER A 466 -5.10 -23.89 -10.38
C SER A 466 -3.62 -23.55 -10.59
N ILE A 467 -2.73 -24.52 -10.41
CA ILE A 467 -1.31 -24.38 -10.75
C ILE A 467 -1.12 -24.23 -12.26
N CYS A 468 -1.86 -25.02 -13.07
CA CYS A 468 -1.82 -24.88 -14.53
C CYS A 468 -2.23 -23.47 -14.97
N GLU A 469 -3.30 -22.91 -14.43
CA GLU A 469 -3.75 -21.54 -14.74
C GLU A 469 -2.67 -20.50 -14.42
N MET A 470 -2.07 -20.62 -13.24
CA MET A 470 -1.01 -19.70 -12.83
C MET A 470 0.24 -19.82 -13.68
N ILE A 471 0.71 -21.03 -14.02
CA ILE A 471 1.86 -21.25 -14.89
C ILE A 471 1.59 -20.67 -16.30
N VAL A 472 0.44 -20.99 -16.90
CA VAL A 472 0.06 -20.50 -18.23
C VAL A 472 0.00 -18.97 -18.26
N THR A 473 -0.57 -18.34 -17.23
CA THR A 473 -0.63 -16.88 -17.10
C THR A 473 0.78 -16.26 -17.03
N GLN A 474 1.69 -16.85 -16.27
CA GLN A 474 3.08 -16.40 -16.19
C GLN A 474 3.84 -16.59 -17.53
N MET A 475 3.50 -17.64 -18.28
CA MET A 475 4.02 -17.88 -19.63
C MET A 475 3.31 -17.02 -20.71
N LYS A 476 2.48 -16.04 -20.30
CA LYS A 476 1.72 -15.13 -21.18
C LYS A 476 0.73 -15.84 -22.09
N GLY A 477 0.18 -16.96 -21.64
CA GLY A 477 -0.85 -17.73 -22.31
C GLY A 477 -2.23 -17.58 -21.66
N THR A 478 -3.18 -18.35 -22.16
CA THR A 478 -4.53 -18.51 -21.61
C THR A 478 -4.86 -19.99 -21.50
N ILE A 479 -5.65 -20.41 -20.49
CA ILE A 479 -6.10 -21.79 -20.30
C ILE A 479 -7.63 -21.83 -20.24
N GLY A 480 -8.22 -22.93 -20.68
CA GLY A 480 -9.66 -23.12 -20.64
C GLY A 480 -10.08 -24.56 -20.79
N VAL A 481 -11.40 -24.78 -20.75
CA VAL A 481 -12.02 -26.11 -20.91
C VAL A 481 -13.30 -26.01 -21.74
N ASP A 482 -13.43 -26.93 -22.70
CA ASP A 482 -14.65 -27.23 -23.41
C ASP A 482 -15.11 -28.61 -22.99
N SER A 483 -16.29 -28.74 -22.37
CA SER A 483 -16.74 -30.01 -21.84
C SER A 483 -18.26 -30.12 -21.89
N VAL A 484 -18.74 -31.35 -22.08
CA VAL A 484 -20.16 -31.67 -21.98
C VAL A 484 -20.29 -32.89 -21.06
N GLU A 485 -21.11 -32.77 -20.03
CA GLU A 485 -21.38 -33.84 -19.09
C GLU A 485 -21.81 -35.13 -19.82
N GLY A 486 -21.16 -36.24 -19.52
CA GLY A 486 -21.37 -37.55 -20.17
C GLY A 486 -20.73 -37.72 -21.55
N LYS A 487 -20.03 -36.70 -22.11
CA LYS A 487 -19.38 -36.80 -23.44
C LYS A 487 -17.87 -36.62 -23.40
N GLY A 488 -17.32 -36.18 -22.25
CA GLY A 488 -15.90 -35.91 -22.10
C GLY A 488 -15.54 -34.43 -21.99
N SER A 489 -14.24 -34.17 -21.93
CA SER A 489 -13.72 -32.81 -21.77
C SER A 489 -12.53 -32.58 -22.69
N ARG A 490 -12.36 -31.33 -23.12
CA ARG A 490 -11.16 -30.85 -23.81
C ARG A 490 -10.57 -29.69 -23.01
N PHE A 491 -9.48 -29.95 -22.32
CA PHE A 491 -8.68 -28.93 -21.68
C PHE A 491 -7.69 -28.36 -22.70
N TRP A 492 -7.54 -27.06 -22.74
CA TRP A 492 -6.63 -26.40 -23.67
C TRP A 492 -5.91 -25.23 -23.02
N PHE A 493 -4.71 -24.94 -23.52
CA PHE A 493 -3.99 -23.73 -23.19
C PHE A 493 -3.23 -23.19 -24.39
N THR A 494 -2.85 -21.91 -24.31
CA THR A 494 -2.11 -21.23 -25.37
C THR A 494 -0.74 -20.81 -24.85
N LEU A 495 0.25 -20.83 -25.74
CA LEU A 495 1.58 -20.25 -25.48
C LEU A 495 2.02 -19.40 -26.69
N PRO A 496 2.84 -18.34 -26.49
CA PRO A 496 3.41 -17.57 -27.56
C PRO A 496 4.29 -18.45 -28.47
N PHE A 497 4.10 -18.35 -29.79
CA PHE A 497 4.94 -19.06 -30.75
C PHE A 497 6.18 -18.23 -31.07
N GLN A 498 7.32 -18.65 -30.55
CA GLN A 498 8.64 -18.04 -30.80
C GLN A 498 9.58 -19.09 -31.40
N PRO A 499 9.51 -19.34 -32.72
CA PRO A 499 10.31 -20.39 -33.35
C PRO A 499 11.77 -20.01 -33.47
N LYS A 500 12.65 -21.00 -33.43
CA LYS A 500 14.09 -20.85 -33.74
C LYS A 500 14.27 -20.63 -35.24
N LYS A 501 14.97 -19.57 -35.64
CA LYS A 501 15.17 -19.21 -37.06
C LYS A 501 16.22 -20.03 -37.82
N GLU A 502 17.09 -20.79 -37.16
CA GLU A 502 18.10 -21.64 -37.79
C GLU A 502 18.38 -22.89 -36.97
N LEU A 503 18.45 -24.06 -37.64
CA LEU A 503 18.83 -25.35 -37.08
C LEU A 503 20.36 -25.49 -37.24
N LEU A 504 21.11 -25.57 -36.16
CA LEU A 504 22.52 -26.00 -36.17
C LEU A 504 22.60 -27.52 -36.03
N PRO A 505 23.54 -28.20 -36.77
CA PRO A 505 23.65 -29.66 -36.72
C PRO A 505 24.22 -30.16 -35.39
N ASN A 506 23.73 -31.31 -34.92
CA ASN A 506 24.22 -32.02 -33.76
C ASN A 506 25.66 -32.53 -33.98
N GLU A 507 26.54 -32.31 -33.01
CA GLU A 507 27.88 -32.91 -32.98
C GLU A 507 27.81 -34.40 -32.59
N GLU A 508 28.31 -35.25 -33.46
CA GLU A 508 28.47 -36.70 -33.24
C GLU A 508 29.61 -36.97 -32.23
N GLN A 509 29.30 -37.80 -31.23
CA GLN A 509 30.28 -38.26 -30.23
C GLN A 509 31.14 -39.40 -30.78
N LYS A 510 32.47 -39.32 -30.55
CA LYS A 510 33.44 -40.32 -30.93
C LYS A 510 33.38 -41.59 -30.02
N PRO A 511 33.64 -42.81 -30.55
CA PRO A 511 33.62 -44.03 -29.78
C PRO A 511 34.84 -44.18 -28.87
N VAL A 512 34.61 -44.59 -27.62
CA VAL A 512 35.63 -44.91 -26.61
C VAL A 512 35.77 -46.45 -26.49
N THR A 513 36.99 -46.93 -26.32
CA THR A 513 37.32 -48.38 -26.11
C THR A 513 36.88 -48.82 -24.70
N LEU A 514 36.08 -49.85 -24.62
CA LEU A 514 35.40 -50.34 -23.37
C LEU A 514 36.15 -51.54 -22.75
N GLU A 515 36.44 -51.47 -21.43
CA GLU A 515 36.91 -52.63 -20.63
C GLU A 515 35.72 -53.43 -20.09
N LYS A 516 35.84 -54.78 -20.04
CA LYS A 516 34.82 -55.69 -19.53
C LYS A 516 35.03 -55.97 -18.04
N ILE A 517 34.08 -55.61 -17.17
CA ILE A 517 34.13 -55.82 -15.71
C ILE A 517 32.81 -56.42 -15.21
N ALA A 518 32.89 -57.41 -14.30
CA ALA A 518 31.69 -57.97 -13.65
C ALA A 518 31.09 -56.97 -12.68
N ARG A 519 29.75 -56.90 -12.61
CA ARG A 519 29.03 -55.98 -11.70
C ARG A 519 29.48 -56.10 -10.24
N SER A 520 29.76 -57.31 -9.77
CA SER A 520 30.25 -57.57 -8.40
C SER A 520 31.65 -57.03 -8.09
N GLU A 521 32.39 -56.58 -9.10
CA GLU A 521 33.72 -55.99 -8.94
C GLU A 521 33.69 -54.48 -8.98
N VAL A 522 32.57 -53.89 -9.41
CA VAL A 522 32.39 -52.43 -9.46
C VAL A 522 32.23 -51.84 -8.04
N THR A 523 33.07 -50.87 -7.70
CA THR A 523 33.03 -50.19 -6.42
C THR A 523 32.37 -48.84 -6.58
N ILE A 524 31.32 -48.57 -5.79
CA ILE A 524 30.57 -47.31 -5.73
C ILE A 524 30.87 -46.64 -4.40
N LEU A 525 31.33 -45.39 -4.46
CA LEU A 525 31.48 -44.51 -3.29
C LEU A 525 30.18 -43.77 -3.07
N ILE A 526 29.63 -43.81 -1.86
CA ILE A 526 28.38 -43.13 -1.46
C ILE A 526 28.73 -42.10 -0.39
N ALA A 527 28.60 -40.84 -0.72
CA ALA A 527 28.73 -39.74 0.23
C ALA A 527 27.33 -39.30 0.68
N GLU A 528 26.97 -39.57 1.92
CA GLU A 528 25.68 -39.28 2.53
C GLU A 528 25.85 -39.12 4.04
N ASP A 529 25.42 -38.03 4.62
CA ASP A 529 25.56 -37.69 6.04
C ASP A 529 24.49 -38.35 6.94
N ASN A 530 23.39 -38.80 6.34
CA ASN A 530 22.27 -39.41 7.07
C ASN A 530 22.35 -40.94 7.01
N SER A 531 22.44 -41.58 8.19
CA SER A 531 22.55 -43.03 8.31
C SER A 531 21.36 -43.81 7.74
N SER A 532 20.14 -43.24 7.80
CA SER A 532 18.94 -43.90 7.24
C SER A 532 18.97 -43.89 5.72
N ASN A 533 19.38 -42.76 5.12
CA ASN A 533 19.54 -42.66 3.67
C ASN A 533 20.65 -43.59 3.16
N TYR A 534 21.79 -43.63 3.87
CA TYR A 534 22.84 -44.57 3.52
C TYR A 534 22.36 -46.02 3.55
N ARG A 535 21.61 -46.43 4.59
CA ARG A 535 21.04 -47.77 4.67
C ARG A 535 20.08 -48.09 3.50
N LEU A 536 19.36 -47.09 3.00
CA LEU A 536 18.53 -47.26 1.82
C LEU A 536 19.40 -47.54 0.59
N PHE A 537 20.45 -46.77 0.34
CA PHE A 537 21.40 -47.04 -0.74
C PHE A 537 22.07 -48.43 -0.58
N GLU A 538 22.48 -48.76 0.62
CA GLU A 538 23.06 -50.06 0.92
C GLU A 538 22.11 -51.21 0.56
N SER A 539 20.85 -51.14 0.95
CA SER A 539 19.83 -52.16 0.64
C SER A 539 19.57 -52.30 -0.87
N ILE A 540 19.61 -51.17 -1.62
CA ILE A 540 19.38 -51.17 -3.06
C ILE A 540 20.58 -51.70 -3.85
N LEU A 541 21.81 -51.33 -3.48
CA LEU A 541 22.99 -51.49 -4.32
C LEU A 541 23.94 -52.61 -3.88
N LYS A 542 24.01 -52.95 -2.60
CA LYS A 542 24.90 -54.00 -2.05
C LYS A 542 24.74 -55.37 -2.68
N PRO A 543 23.55 -55.80 -3.17
CA PRO A 543 23.42 -57.09 -3.87
C PRO A 543 24.20 -57.16 -5.18
N GLU A 544 24.51 -56.03 -5.81
CA GLU A 544 25.13 -55.97 -7.15
C GLU A 544 26.51 -55.34 -7.17
N TYR A 545 26.85 -54.48 -6.19
CA TYR A 545 28.05 -53.65 -6.20
C TYR A 545 28.79 -53.67 -4.86
N LYS A 546 30.10 -53.32 -4.89
CA LYS A 546 30.89 -53.03 -3.69
C LYS A 546 30.66 -51.59 -3.28
N LEU A 547 30.39 -51.34 -2.01
CA LEU A 547 30.05 -50.02 -1.50
C LEU A 547 31.11 -49.51 -0.53
N ILE A 548 31.43 -48.23 -0.65
CA ILE A 548 32.25 -47.46 0.28
C ILE A 548 31.39 -46.30 0.76
N HIS A 549 31.41 -46.00 2.06
CA HIS A 549 30.63 -44.92 2.64
C HIS A 549 31.52 -43.77 3.10
N ALA A 550 31.12 -42.54 2.78
CA ALA A 550 31.70 -41.30 3.29
C ALA A 550 30.60 -40.49 3.99
N TRP A 551 30.89 -39.95 5.17
CA TRP A 551 29.94 -39.17 5.97
C TRP A 551 29.89 -37.67 5.60
N ASN A 552 30.79 -37.19 4.77
CA ASN A 552 30.85 -35.83 4.32
C ASN A 552 31.71 -35.70 3.03
N GLY A 553 31.68 -34.54 2.39
CA GLY A 553 32.42 -34.34 1.15
C GLY A 553 33.95 -34.49 1.28
N LYS A 554 34.52 -34.09 2.43
CA LYS A 554 35.96 -34.21 2.66
C LYS A 554 36.38 -35.67 2.71
N GLU A 555 35.65 -36.50 3.46
CA GLU A 555 35.89 -37.92 3.52
C GLU A 555 35.67 -38.59 2.16
N ALA A 556 34.69 -38.13 1.38
CA ALA A 556 34.47 -38.62 0.02
C ALA A 556 35.70 -38.38 -0.89
N VAL A 557 36.33 -37.21 -0.82
CA VAL A 557 37.57 -36.92 -1.56
C VAL A 557 38.71 -37.80 -1.10
N GLU A 558 38.88 -38.01 0.21
CA GLU A 558 39.93 -38.89 0.78
C GLU A 558 39.75 -40.36 0.34
N LEU A 559 38.57 -40.90 0.44
CA LEU A 559 38.22 -42.25 0.05
C LEU A 559 38.29 -42.46 -1.48
N PHE A 560 37.97 -41.40 -2.27
CA PHE A 560 38.15 -41.43 -3.71
C PHE A 560 39.63 -41.67 -4.07
N HIS A 561 40.58 -40.95 -3.45
CA HIS A 561 42.00 -41.12 -3.67
C HIS A 561 42.50 -42.52 -3.27
N GLN A 562 41.99 -43.10 -2.17
CA GLN A 562 42.43 -44.38 -1.64
C GLN A 562 41.91 -45.57 -2.48
N HIS A 563 40.63 -45.50 -2.88
CA HIS A 563 39.95 -46.69 -3.42
C HIS A 563 39.65 -46.62 -4.92
N LYS A 564 39.75 -45.42 -5.53
CA LYS A 564 39.51 -45.18 -6.98
C LYS A 564 38.19 -45.85 -7.45
N PRO A 565 37.05 -45.47 -6.88
CA PRO A 565 35.77 -46.07 -7.23
C PRO A 565 35.39 -45.80 -8.69
N GLN A 566 34.60 -46.71 -9.29
CA GLN A 566 34.14 -46.58 -10.66
C GLN A 566 32.95 -45.66 -10.83
N LEU A 567 32.24 -45.34 -9.72
CA LEU A 567 31.12 -44.37 -9.70
C LEU A 567 30.99 -43.76 -8.30
N ILE A 568 30.52 -42.55 -8.23
CA ILE A 568 30.27 -41.83 -6.99
C ILE A 568 28.81 -41.37 -6.93
N LEU A 569 28.12 -41.68 -5.83
CA LEU A 569 26.87 -41.06 -5.43
C LEU A 569 27.20 -39.98 -4.41
N MET A 570 26.88 -38.73 -4.68
CA MET A 570 27.29 -37.57 -3.88
C MET A 570 26.06 -36.79 -3.44
N ASP A 571 25.74 -36.79 -2.15
CA ASP A 571 24.77 -35.83 -1.64
C ASP A 571 25.27 -34.39 -1.79
N ILE A 572 24.41 -33.49 -2.21
CA ILE A 572 24.74 -32.09 -2.39
C ILE A 572 24.92 -31.39 -1.04
N LYS A 573 24.03 -31.68 -0.07
CA LYS A 573 24.07 -31.02 1.24
C LYS A 573 24.65 -31.93 2.31
N MET A 574 25.91 -31.70 2.63
CA MET A 574 26.61 -32.41 3.70
C MET A 574 27.38 -31.42 4.59
N PRO A 575 27.62 -31.77 5.86
CA PRO A 575 28.45 -30.98 6.76
C PRO A 575 29.93 -31.03 6.35
N VAL A 576 30.75 -30.09 6.84
CA VAL A 576 32.21 -29.98 6.65
C VAL A 576 32.61 -29.55 5.24
N MET A 577 32.16 -30.26 4.21
CA MET A 577 32.38 -29.98 2.78
C MET A 577 31.14 -30.45 2.03
N ASP A 578 30.55 -29.58 1.24
CA ASP A 578 29.35 -29.90 0.47
C ASP A 578 29.67 -30.71 -0.79
N GLY A 579 28.64 -31.23 -1.46
CA GLY A 579 28.83 -32.08 -2.64
C GLY A 579 29.38 -31.33 -3.85
N TYR A 580 29.14 -30.03 -3.97
CA TYR A 580 29.71 -29.20 -5.04
C TYR A 580 31.21 -29.03 -4.85
N GLU A 581 31.65 -28.67 -3.64
CA GLU A 581 33.05 -28.53 -3.29
C GLU A 581 33.81 -29.86 -3.46
N ALA A 582 33.24 -30.96 -2.97
CA ALA A 582 33.80 -32.28 -3.08
C ALA A 582 33.95 -32.72 -4.55
N THR A 583 32.93 -32.47 -5.38
CA THR A 583 32.97 -32.75 -6.82
C THR A 583 34.04 -31.92 -7.53
N ALA A 584 34.16 -30.64 -7.21
CA ALA A 584 35.19 -29.78 -7.77
C ALA A 584 36.60 -30.27 -7.43
N GLU A 585 36.85 -30.73 -6.19
CA GLU A 585 38.14 -31.32 -5.79
C GLU A 585 38.43 -32.65 -6.54
N ILE A 586 37.43 -33.54 -6.65
CA ILE A 586 37.56 -34.79 -7.40
C ILE A 586 37.82 -34.52 -8.89
N ARG A 587 37.19 -33.52 -9.50
CA ARG A 587 37.39 -33.14 -10.90
C ARG A 587 38.78 -32.60 -11.23
N LYS A 588 39.49 -32.02 -10.25
CA LYS A 588 40.90 -31.63 -10.43
C LYS A 588 41.81 -32.84 -10.69
N VAL A 589 41.42 -34.03 -10.21
CA VAL A 589 42.20 -35.26 -10.28
C VAL A 589 41.68 -36.22 -11.34
N SER A 590 40.36 -36.31 -11.49
CA SER A 590 39.68 -37.19 -12.44
C SER A 590 38.53 -36.49 -13.15
N ALA A 591 38.73 -36.18 -14.44
CA ALA A 591 37.66 -35.71 -15.30
C ALA A 591 36.70 -36.82 -15.73
N SER A 592 37.06 -38.11 -15.49
CA SER A 592 36.38 -39.25 -16.10
C SER A 592 35.52 -40.07 -15.14
N VAL A 593 35.68 -39.99 -13.80
CA VAL A 593 34.84 -40.79 -12.88
C VAL A 593 33.40 -40.29 -12.92
N PRO A 594 32.37 -41.16 -13.12
CA PRO A 594 30.99 -40.71 -13.09
C PRO A 594 30.57 -40.30 -11.66
N ILE A 595 29.98 -39.14 -11.55
CA ILE A 595 29.46 -38.62 -10.29
C ILE A 595 27.97 -38.32 -10.46
N ILE A 596 27.12 -39.01 -9.71
CA ILE A 596 25.68 -38.78 -9.65
C ILE A 596 25.38 -37.93 -8.42
N ALA A 597 24.85 -36.74 -8.61
CA ALA A 597 24.37 -35.91 -7.51
C ALA A 597 23.10 -36.52 -6.88
N VAL A 598 23.04 -36.49 -5.57
CA VAL A 598 21.82 -36.85 -4.79
C VAL A 598 21.28 -35.53 -4.21
N THR A 599 20.06 -35.17 -4.52
CA THR A 599 19.49 -33.87 -4.11
C THR A 599 18.09 -33.99 -3.53
N ALA A 600 17.80 -33.19 -2.52
CA ALA A 600 16.44 -33.04 -2.00
C ALA A 600 15.53 -32.22 -2.93
N TYR A 601 16.12 -31.47 -3.87
CA TYR A 601 15.40 -30.60 -4.79
C TYR A 601 15.63 -31.06 -6.24
N ALA A 602 14.56 -31.53 -6.87
CA ALA A 602 14.57 -31.99 -8.27
C ALA A 602 13.99 -30.92 -9.21
N PHE A 603 14.38 -29.66 -9.04
CA PHE A 603 13.93 -28.61 -9.97
C PHE A 603 14.87 -28.52 -11.17
N ALA A 604 14.32 -28.16 -12.30
CA ALA A 604 15.06 -28.05 -13.57
C ALA A 604 16.26 -27.11 -13.53
N GLN A 605 16.23 -26.10 -12.69
CA GLN A 605 17.36 -25.18 -12.49
C GLN A 605 18.53 -25.85 -11.78
N ASP A 606 18.24 -26.78 -10.87
CA ASP A 606 19.26 -27.55 -10.19
C ASP A 606 19.94 -28.53 -11.14
N GLU A 607 19.23 -29.06 -12.14
CA GLU A 607 19.81 -29.96 -13.16
C GLU A 607 20.93 -29.29 -13.94
N GLN A 608 20.65 -28.12 -14.55
CA GLN A 608 21.68 -27.42 -15.34
C GLN A 608 22.84 -26.94 -14.46
N ARG A 609 22.54 -26.51 -13.25
CA ARG A 609 23.54 -26.12 -12.27
C ARG A 609 24.39 -27.30 -11.83
N ILE A 610 23.75 -28.46 -11.56
CA ILE A 610 24.42 -29.68 -11.16
C ILE A 610 25.35 -30.16 -12.28
N ILE A 611 24.87 -30.24 -13.52
CA ILE A 611 25.69 -30.65 -14.67
C ILE A 611 26.83 -29.67 -14.91
N ASN A 612 26.56 -28.35 -14.90
CA ASN A 612 27.60 -27.32 -15.08
C ASN A 612 28.63 -27.31 -13.93
N SER A 613 28.30 -27.87 -12.77
CA SER A 613 29.22 -27.98 -11.62
C SER A 613 30.05 -29.27 -11.65
N GLY A 614 29.99 -30.04 -12.74
CA GLY A 614 30.85 -31.19 -12.96
C GLY A 614 30.28 -32.56 -12.61
N PHE A 615 28.97 -32.63 -12.31
CA PHE A 615 28.27 -33.92 -12.17
C PHE A 615 27.88 -34.47 -13.54
N ASP A 616 27.82 -35.82 -13.66
CA ASP A 616 27.41 -36.49 -14.90
C ASP A 616 25.90 -36.79 -14.94
N ALA A 617 25.25 -36.90 -13.78
CA ALA A 617 23.82 -37.10 -13.64
C ALA A 617 23.35 -36.65 -12.24
N TYR A 618 22.05 -36.63 -12.02
CA TYR A 618 21.50 -36.42 -10.68
C TYR A 618 20.35 -37.40 -10.39
N THR A 619 20.05 -37.59 -9.11
CA THR A 619 18.87 -38.29 -8.63
C THR A 619 18.23 -37.53 -7.48
N ALA A 620 16.89 -37.41 -7.51
CA ALA A 620 16.14 -36.71 -6.48
C ALA A 620 15.84 -37.63 -5.28
N LYS A 621 15.87 -37.09 -4.08
CA LYS A 621 15.28 -37.72 -2.90
C LYS A 621 13.76 -37.48 -2.93
N PRO A 622 12.91 -38.49 -2.61
CA PRO A 622 13.25 -39.81 -2.13
C PRO A 622 13.78 -40.73 -3.25
N ILE A 623 14.75 -41.57 -2.92
CA ILE A 623 15.46 -42.41 -3.87
C ILE A 623 14.53 -43.52 -4.39
N ASN A 624 14.31 -43.56 -5.69
CA ASN A 624 13.69 -44.71 -6.37
C ASN A 624 14.77 -45.70 -6.82
N GLY A 625 14.76 -46.88 -6.22
CA GLY A 625 15.79 -47.90 -6.45
C GLY A 625 15.93 -48.33 -7.92
N LYS A 626 14.81 -48.42 -8.67
CA LYS A 626 14.82 -48.80 -10.08
C LYS A 626 15.49 -47.70 -10.94
N ILE A 627 15.05 -46.44 -10.78
CA ILE A 627 15.62 -45.29 -11.51
C ILE A 627 17.11 -45.12 -11.21
N LEU A 628 17.51 -45.30 -9.95
CA LEU A 628 18.90 -45.22 -9.55
C LEU A 628 19.75 -46.28 -10.23
N LYS A 629 19.29 -47.55 -10.23
CA LYS A 629 19.98 -48.67 -10.90
C LYS A 629 20.10 -48.47 -12.41
N ASP A 630 19.05 -47.98 -13.06
CA ASP A 630 19.06 -47.66 -14.49
C ASP A 630 20.08 -46.58 -14.82
N LYS A 631 20.14 -45.49 -14.05
CA LYS A 631 21.12 -44.42 -14.21
C LYS A 631 22.57 -44.90 -14.00
N ILE A 632 22.80 -45.69 -12.95
CA ILE A 632 24.12 -46.28 -12.68
C ILE A 632 24.53 -47.17 -13.86
N SER A 633 23.62 -48.05 -14.30
CA SER A 633 23.91 -48.95 -15.44
C SER A 633 24.22 -48.16 -16.71
N THR A 634 23.46 -47.11 -17.03
CA THR A 634 23.72 -46.28 -18.22
C THR A 634 25.07 -45.60 -18.16
N LEU A 635 25.44 -44.97 -17.05
CA LEU A 635 26.73 -44.28 -16.92
C LEU A 635 27.91 -45.22 -16.92
N LEU A 636 27.75 -46.43 -16.35
CA LEU A 636 28.79 -47.45 -16.39
C LEU A 636 28.94 -48.09 -17.78
N THR A 637 27.83 -48.37 -18.51
CA THR A 637 27.85 -48.97 -19.86
C THR A 637 28.48 -48.08 -20.92
N HIS A 638 28.42 -46.75 -20.78
CA HIS A 638 29.13 -45.85 -21.65
C HIS A 638 30.66 -45.87 -21.48
N ARG A 639 31.18 -46.52 -20.41
CA ARG A 639 32.63 -46.54 -20.07
C ARG A 639 33.18 -47.90 -19.80
N ILE A 640 32.34 -48.90 -19.44
CA ILE A 640 32.70 -50.27 -19.06
C ILE A 640 31.65 -51.22 -19.61
N ILE A 641 32.07 -52.37 -20.22
CA ILE A 641 31.11 -53.42 -20.55
C ILE A 641 30.84 -54.21 -19.29
N LEU A 642 29.62 -54.08 -18.73
CA LEU A 642 29.14 -54.85 -17.59
C LEU A 642 28.81 -56.27 -18.06
N MET A 643 29.43 -57.32 -17.46
CA MET A 643 29.11 -58.71 -17.64
C MET A 643 28.23 -59.22 -16.53
#